data_114577d2aef375b89ba98218ae6b43a9
#
_entry.id   114577d2aef375b89ba98218ae6b43a9
#
_cell.length_a   1.000
_cell.length_b   1.000
_cell.length_c   1.000
_cell.angle_alpha   90.00
_cell.angle_beta   90.00
_cell.angle_gamma   90.00
#
_symmetry.space_group_name_H-M   'P 1'
#
loop_
_entity.id
_entity.type
_entity.pdbx_description
1 polymer ?
#
loop_
_entity_poly.entity_id
_entity_poly.type
_entity_poly.pdbx_seq_one_letter_code
_entity_poly.pdbx_strand_id
1 'polypeptide(L)'
;MNIKNFIAELKRRNVIKVATAYAIAGWLIIQIATSVFPAFAFPEWTTQFVIIVIAIGLPLSLIFAWAFELTPEGIKKSKEVDITQSVTDRTGKKLNGIIISVLSIALFFVVIERIFFAKASILEDAEVTAQIETASIAVLPFVNMSGDMENEYFSDGLSEELLNGLAKLEDLQVAGRTSSFQFKGTNPDLRDVGSKLGVKHILEGSVRKSGNRIRITAQLIQADNGFHLWSETYDRELTANDIFDIQEEITRKVITELKVKLLPQENIALSEQPTEDIEAYNAFLEATQIETSRRPEDIASAIAKYKEAVRIDPTFSLAYARLAYSYVLLHDYGNASFEETKELIRENIDQALLINSNEGKAYQALSAYFTDFESDFSKSLDAAKKAVELLPNDAMAHNALTNAYFWSDQEDKRNESAKKAYQLDPLNNVIAGNYSGYLVRKEEFEAALELLDEIMERSPEYKNAFARKSAILADPPYGQIGESFKLIYQAYKLDPENRELLFTVGDRAKELDFFTLSEYMTKELERLYPENTTTLDRRFSLNLMSGEFEKAEAIALQLKENYGGERTIFYFRALNYTQGKYKEALAPIEEFEPELMQNPPVLNPSNEGWAGTTVVLFRELGRNEEADLLAEKYCEYLENKEVGEGLRLDEKFNKFSCLLVSNNTDETIELIEDLYFNENWKRRWPEGLVFNTIPTDLKKSEEFKNIVKKVYADLHAQRANVIEYLKAEGEWKEEWEVRN
;
A
#
# COMPACT_ATOMS: atom_id res chain seq x y z
N MET A 1 57.46 10.08 15.95
CA MET A 1 57.31 8.66 16.33
C MET A 1 56.83 7.91 15.12
N ASN A 2 57.53 6.86 14.67
CA ASN A 2 57.19 6.18 13.43
C ASN A 2 55.87 5.39 13.66
N ILE A 3 54.86 5.56 12.80
CA ILE A 3 53.52 4.96 12.96
C ILE A 3 53.59 3.45 13.17
N LYS A 4 54.51 2.77 12.49
CA LYS A 4 54.74 1.32 12.66
C LYS A 4 55.13 0.93 14.08
N ASN A 5 55.97 1.72 14.75
CA ASN A 5 56.40 1.49 16.12
C ASN A 5 55.27 1.79 17.12
N PHE A 6 54.43 2.76 16.84
CA PHE A 6 53.25 3.06 17.65
C PHE A 6 52.23 1.94 17.62
N ILE A 7 51.91 1.41 16.43
CA ILE A 7 50.99 0.29 16.28
C ILE A 7 51.54 -0.99 16.94
N ALA A 8 52.83 -1.25 16.83
CA ALA A 8 53.48 -2.39 17.51
C ALA A 8 53.34 -2.29 19.03
N GLU A 9 53.49 -1.10 19.61
CA GLU A 9 53.30 -0.84 21.01
C GLU A 9 51.87 -0.98 21.51
N LEU A 10 50.87 -0.51 20.70
CA LEU A 10 49.45 -0.73 20.97
C LEU A 10 49.08 -2.23 20.99
N LYS A 11 49.64 -3.01 20.07
CA LYS A 11 49.44 -4.47 20.03
C LYS A 11 50.10 -5.15 21.22
N ARG A 12 51.32 -4.75 21.58
CA ARG A 12 52.07 -5.29 22.71
C ARG A 12 51.33 -5.11 24.04
N ARG A 13 50.72 -3.95 24.25
CA ARG A 13 49.97 -3.61 25.48
C ARG A 13 48.51 -4.09 25.46
N ASN A 14 48.11 -4.87 24.49
CA ASN A 14 46.72 -5.32 24.30
C ASN A 14 45.65 -4.21 24.22
N VAL A 15 46.04 -2.95 23.96
CA VAL A 15 45.11 -1.80 23.93
C VAL A 15 44.01 -2.03 22.90
N ILE A 16 44.34 -2.58 21.72
CA ILE A 16 43.34 -2.89 20.67
C ILE A 16 42.35 -3.95 21.15
N LYS A 17 42.81 -5.00 21.87
CA LYS A 17 41.94 -6.04 22.39
C LYS A 17 41.00 -5.51 23.49
N VAL A 18 41.50 -4.61 24.34
CA VAL A 18 40.69 -3.94 25.36
C VAL A 18 39.66 -3.05 24.72
N ALA A 19 40.04 -2.28 23.67
CA ALA A 19 39.08 -1.48 22.89
C ALA A 19 37.94 -2.32 22.29
N THR A 20 38.31 -3.45 21.66
CA THR A 20 37.33 -4.37 21.06
C THR A 20 36.42 -4.99 22.13
N ALA A 21 36.98 -5.46 23.25
CA ALA A 21 36.18 -6.04 24.32
C ALA A 21 35.24 -5.01 24.95
N TYR A 22 35.70 -3.78 25.13
CA TYR A 22 34.90 -2.69 25.69
C TYR A 22 33.78 -2.31 24.73
N ALA A 23 34.05 -2.17 23.43
CA ALA A 23 33.05 -1.85 22.43
C ALA A 23 31.93 -2.91 22.36
N ILE A 24 32.29 -4.20 22.35
CA ILE A 24 31.33 -5.32 22.34
C ILE A 24 30.50 -5.34 23.64
N ALA A 25 31.11 -5.20 24.80
CA ALA A 25 30.41 -5.18 26.08
C ALA A 25 29.49 -3.95 26.18
N GLY A 26 29.97 -2.78 25.74
CA GLY A 26 29.22 -1.55 25.73
C GLY A 26 28.01 -1.64 24.80
N TRP A 27 28.18 -2.18 23.59
CA TRP A 27 27.07 -2.43 22.66
C TRP A 27 26.03 -3.37 23.28
N LEU A 28 26.45 -4.47 23.91
CA LEU A 28 25.51 -5.41 24.55
C LEU A 28 24.74 -4.73 25.69
N ILE A 29 25.41 -3.92 26.52
CA ILE A 29 24.73 -3.19 27.60
C ILE A 29 23.71 -2.18 27.03
N ILE A 30 24.04 -1.49 25.95
CA ILE A 30 23.13 -0.56 25.29
C ILE A 30 21.91 -1.35 24.75
N GLN A 31 22.12 -2.47 24.08
CA GLN A 31 21.00 -3.31 23.57
C GLN A 31 20.11 -3.81 24.70
N ILE A 32 20.69 -4.28 25.82
CA ILE A 32 19.92 -4.68 27.00
C ILE A 32 19.14 -3.48 27.57
N ALA A 33 19.78 -2.32 27.68
CA ALA A 33 19.15 -1.12 28.23
C ALA A 33 17.97 -0.65 27.33
N THR A 34 18.15 -0.64 26.01
CA THR A 34 17.11 -0.25 25.05
C THR A 34 15.93 -1.22 25.02
N SER A 35 16.16 -2.52 25.26
CA SER A 35 15.10 -3.53 25.28
C SER A 35 14.41 -3.66 26.66
N VAL A 36 15.18 -3.54 27.76
CA VAL A 36 14.68 -3.81 29.10
C VAL A 36 14.07 -2.57 29.78
N PHE A 37 14.70 -1.40 29.61
CA PHE A 37 14.24 -0.19 30.32
C PHE A 37 12.82 0.23 29.95
N PRO A 38 12.39 0.20 28.66
CA PRO A 38 10.99 0.43 28.31
C PRO A 38 10.02 -0.59 28.94
N ALA A 39 10.40 -1.89 28.96
CA ALA A 39 9.58 -2.95 29.52
C ALA A 39 9.31 -2.79 31.04
N PHE A 40 10.18 -2.06 31.76
CA PHE A 40 10.02 -1.72 33.18
C PHE A 40 9.61 -0.28 33.43
N ALA A 41 9.15 0.45 32.38
CA ALA A 41 8.74 1.85 32.45
C ALA A 41 9.79 2.81 33.05
N PHE A 42 11.10 2.55 32.81
CA PHE A 42 12.12 3.50 33.19
C PHE A 42 12.05 4.77 32.32
N PRO A 43 12.31 5.97 32.89
CA PRO A 43 12.33 7.21 32.10
C PRO A 43 13.35 7.16 30.96
N GLU A 44 13.04 7.74 29.80
CA GLU A 44 13.89 7.71 28.59
C GLU A 44 15.32 8.20 28.81
N TRP A 45 15.54 9.20 29.68
CA TRP A 45 16.85 9.72 30.00
C TRP A 45 17.80 8.65 30.61
N THR A 46 17.27 7.53 31.16
CA THR A 46 18.10 6.47 31.76
C THR A 46 18.87 5.71 30.68
N THR A 47 18.29 5.46 29.51
CA THR A 47 18.96 4.87 28.35
C THR A 47 20.06 5.82 27.83
N GLN A 48 19.74 7.10 27.69
CA GLN A 48 20.74 8.14 27.32
C GLN A 48 21.89 8.23 28.32
N PHE A 49 21.59 8.14 29.60
CA PHE A 49 22.61 8.13 30.67
C PHE A 49 23.56 6.92 30.53
N VAL A 50 23.04 5.73 30.28
CA VAL A 50 23.86 4.52 30.04
C VAL A 50 24.79 4.71 28.84
N ILE A 51 24.27 5.24 27.71
CA ILE A 51 25.10 5.53 26.52
C ILE A 51 26.22 6.52 26.83
N ILE A 52 25.93 7.59 27.56
CA ILE A 52 26.91 8.60 27.94
C ILE A 52 28.00 7.99 28.85
N VAL A 53 27.63 7.17 29.84
CA VAL A 53 28.57 6.49 30.75
C VAL A 53 29.49 5.55 29.97
N ILE A 54 28.97 4.78 29.01
CA ILE A 54 29.75 3.89 28.16
C ILE A 54 30.67 4.70 27.24
N ALA A 55 30.20 5.80 26.65
CA ALA A 55 31.01 6.66 25.81
C ALA A 55 32.21 7.30 26.58
N ILE A 56 32.01 7.75 27.81
CA ILE A 56 33.05 8.29 28.68
C ILE A 56 34.03 7.19 29.17
N GLY A 57 33.50 6.00 29.41
CA GLY A 57 34.31 4.87 29.89
C GLY A 57 35.29 4.33 28.84
N LEU A 58 35.03 4.48 27.56
CA LEU A 58 35.91 4.01 26.48
C LEU A 58 37.32 4.68 26.56
N PRO A 59 37.45 6.00 26.49
CA PRO A 59 38.77 6.64 26.58
C PRO A 59 39.48 6.35 27.90
N LEU A 60 38.75 6.25 29.01
CA LEU A 60 39.34 5.87 30.29
C LEU A 60 39.92 4.46 30.26
N SER A 61 39.20 3.49 29.71
CA SER A 61 39.69 2.11 29.59
C SER A 61 40.92 1.99 28.70
N LEU A 62 41.00 2.79 27.63
CA LEU A 62 42.16 2.83 26.73
C LEU A 62 43.39 3.46 27.43
N ILE A 63 43.21 4.52 28.21
CA ILE A 63 44.27 5.15 29.02
C ILE A 63 44.80 4.14 30.04
N PHE A 64 43.91 3.42 30.73
CA PHE A 64 44.33 2.38 31.70
C PHE A 64 45.09 1.25 30.98
N ALA A 65 44.61 0.73 29.85
CA ALA A 65 45.30 -0.30 29.08
C ALA A 65 46.68 0.16 28.55
N TRP A 66 46.84 1.46 28.29
CA TRP A 66 48.11 2.05 27.88
C TRP A 66 49.09 2.25 29.06
N ALA A 67 48.58 2.69 30.23
CA ALA A 67 49.37 3.09 31.36
C ALA A 67 49.81 1.92 32.26
N PHE A 68 49.04 0.82 32.32
CA PHE A 68 49.24 -0.28 33.24
C PHE A 68 49.29 -1.64 32.54
N GLU A 69 50.14 -2.55 33.07
CA GLU A 69 50.24 -3.96 32.65
C GLU A 69 49.99 -4.90 33.84
N LEU A 70 49.36 -6.04 33.56
CA LEU A 70 49.14 -7.11 34.52
C LEU A 70 50.43 -7.97 34.60
N THR A 71 51.00 -8.05 35.80
CA THR A 71 52.14 -8.92 36.09
C THR A 71 51.73 -10.01 37.09
N PRO A 72 52.54 -11.07 37.32
CA PRO A 72 52.29 -12.06 38.38
C PRO A 72 52.18 -11.46 39.79
N GLU A 73 52.78 -10.29 40.01
CA GLU A 73 52.78 -9.56 41.27
C GLU A 73 51.64 -8.49 41.35
N GLY A 74 50.76 -8.37 40.34
CA GLY A 74 49.71 -7.42 40.32
C GLY A 74 49.79 -6.38 39.18
N ILE A 75 49.00 -5.28 39.27
CA ILE A 75 48.96 -4.20 38.29
C ILE A 75 50.14 -3.25 38.53
N LYS A 76 51.02 -3.13 37.52
CA LYS A 76 52.18 -2.21 37.55
C LYS A 76 52.12 -1.22 36.39
N LYS A 77 52.83 -0.07 36.57
CA LYS A 77 52.91 0.90 35.44
C LYS A 77 53.80 0.29 34.35
N SER A 78 53.33 0.41 33.09
CA SER A 78 53.97 -0.18 31.91
C SER A 78 55.43 0.23 31.71
N LYS A 79 55.87 1.34 32.33
CA LYS A 79 57.30 1.81 32.33
C LYS A 79 58.22 1.05 33.31
N GLU A 80 57.64 0.33 34.25
CA GLU A 80 58.38 -0.35 35.35
C GLU A 80 58.42 -1.88 35.16
N VAL A 81 57.85 -2.39 34.08
CA VAL A 81 57.73 -3.83 33.79
C VAL A 81 58.87 -4.28 32.88
N ASP A 82 59.67 -5.25 33.32
CA ASP A 82 60.67 -5.93 32.50
C ASP A 82 59.95 -6.77 31.44
N ILE A 83 60.33 -6.63 30.16
CA ILE A 83 59.69 -7.27 28.98
C ILE A 83 59.63 -8.80 29.11
N THR A 84 60.58 -9.39 29.84
CA THR A 84 60.68 -10.83 30.07
C THR A 84 59.71 -11.38 31.11
N GLN A 85 59.10 -10.52 31.92
CA GLN A 85 58.12 -10.88 32.96
C GLN A 85 56.68 -10.52 32.64
N SER A 86 56.41 -9.92 31.47
CA SER A 86 55.05 -9.55 31.04
C SER A 86 54.21 -10.79 30.74
N VAL A 87 53.00 -10.91 31.34
CA VAL A 87 52.02 -11.96 31.07
C VAL A 87 51.01 -11.56 30.02
N THR A 88 51.27 -10.50 29.25
CA THR A 88 50.39 -9.89 28.28
C THR A 88 49.88 -10.90 27.19
N ASP A 89 50.72 -11.84 26.79
CA ASP A 89 50.35 -12.91 25.83
C ASP A 89 49.31 -13.89 26.41
N ARG A 90 49.46 -14.26 27.70
CA ARG A 90 48.47 -15.11 28.41
C ARG A 90 47.16 -14.37 28.67
N THR A 91 47.23 -13.10 29.03
CA THR A 91 46.08 -12.23 29.24
C THR A 91 45.34 -11.99 27.91
N GLY A 92 46.08 -11.81 26.82
CA GLY A 92 45.51 -11.67 25.47
C GLY A 92 44.73 -12.90 25.00
N LYS A 93 45.18 -14.14 25.34
CA LYS A 93 44.46 -15.38 25.03
C LYS A 93 43.19 -15.53 25.87
N LYS A 94 43.22 -15.19 27.16
CA LYS A 94 42.04 -15.18 28.03
C LYS A 94 41.02 -14.14 27.57
N LEU A 95 41.47 -12.96 27.17
CA LEU A 95 40.59 -11.89 26.67
C LEU A 95 39.89 -12.29 25.35
N ASN A 96 40.60 -12.98 24.44
CA ASN A 96 39.98 -13.54 23.24
C ASN A 96 38.87 -14.58 23.58
N GLY A 97 39.12 -15.44 24.59
CA GLY A 97 38.08 -16.36 25.07
C GLY A 97 36.85 -15.65 25.62
N ILE A 98 37.04 -14.59 26.40
CA ILE A 98 35.95 -13.76 26.93
C ILE A 98 35.20 -13.07 25.80
N ILE A 99 35.89 -12.48 24.82
CA ILE A 99 35.29 -11.83 23.64
C ILE A 99 34.42 -12.81 22.85
N ILE A 100 34.93 -14.02 22.57
CA ILE A 100 34.21 -15.05 21.86
C ILE A 100 32.95 -15.49 22.64
N SER A 101 33.06 -15.68 23.95
CA SER A 101 31.95 -16.07 24.81
C SER A 101 30.85 -14.98 24.84
N VAL A 102 31.23 -13.70 24.96
CA VAL A 102 30.29 -12.57 24.96
C VAL A 102 29.61 -12.41 23.59
N LEU A 103 30.35 -12.57 22.48
CA LEU A 103 29.78 -12.56 21.14
C LEU A 103 28.81 -13.73 20.90
N SER A 104 29.14 -14.92 21.43
CA SER A 104 28.23 -16.09 21.31
C SER A 104 26.94 -15.87 22.11
N ILE A 105 27.04 -15.28 23.31
CA ILE A 105 25.86 -14.93 24.11
C ILE A 105 25.05 -13.81 23.44
N ALA A 106 25.69 -12.81 22.86
CA ALA A 106 25.03 -11.74 22.13
C ALA A 106 24.29 -12.26 20.88
N LEU A 107 24.94 -13.13 20.11
CA LEU A 107 24.33 -13.79 18.94
C LEU A 107 23.14 -14.66 19.36
N PHE A 108 23.25 -15.41 20.44
CA PHE A 108 22.16 -16.22 20.99
C PHE A 108 20.99 -15.34 21.43
N PHE A 109 21.25 -14.18 22.04
CA PHE A 109 20.22 -13.23 22.44
C PHE A 109 19.50 -12.62 21.23
N VAL A 110 20.25 -12.20 20.20
CA VAL A 110 19.67 -11.68 18.94
C VAL A 110 18.83 -12.74 18.23
N VAL A 111 19.27 -14.00 18.23
CA VAL A 111 18.51 -15.12 17.65
C VAL A 111 17.22 -15.39 18.44
N ILE A 112 17.31 -15.37 19.77
CA ILE A 112 16.13 -15.50 20.63
C ILE A 112 15.17 -14.32 20.44
N GLU A 113 15.67 -13.11 20.40
CA GLU A 113 14.88 -11.91 20.13
C GLU A 113 14.13 -12.05 18.80
N ARG A 114 14.82 -12.45 17.73
CA ARG A 114 14.19 -12.72 16.41
C ARG A 114 13.16 -13.85 16.44
N ILE A 115 13.39 -14.92 17.20
CA ILE A 115 12.47 -16.08 17.24
C ILE A 115 11.26 -15.83 18.14
N PHE A 116 11.43 -15.15 19.27
CA PHE A 116 10.39 -14.97 20.27
C PHE A 116 9.68 -13.61 20.20
N PHE A 117 10.32 -12.56 19.70
CA PHE A 117 9.76 -11.20 19.67
C PHE A 117 9.39 -10.72 18.26
N ALA A 118 9.86 -11.33 17.17
CA ALA A 118 9.42 -11.01 15.82
C ALA A 118 7.90 -11.29 15.59
N LYS A 119 7.27 -12.04 16.48
CA LYS A 119 5.81 -12.26 16.47
C LYS A 119 5.03 -11.19 17.25
N ALA A 120 5.71 -10.32 18.00
CA ALA A 120 5.07 -9.28 18.80
C ALA A 120 5.13 -7.86 18.20
N SER A 121 5.98 -7.62 17.18
CA SER A 121 6.20 -6.28 16.63
C SER A 121 5.19 -5.82 15.56
N ILE A 122 4.12 -6.58 15.32
CA ILE A 122 3.01 -6.11 14.46
C ILE A 122 1.97 -5.29 15.28
N LEU A 123 2.16 -5.15 16.59
CA LEU A 123 1.18 -4.50 17.48
C LEU A 123 1.72 -3.37 18.36
N GLU A 124 2.98 -2.90 18.21
CA GLU A 124 3.54 -1.88 19.08
C GLU A 124 4.14 -0.67 18.33
N ASP A 125 3.27 0.12 17.71
CA ASP A 125 3.42 1.56 17.59
C ASP A 125 2.05 2.23 17.88
N ALA A 126 1.50 1.94 19.07
CA ALA A 126 0.46 2.75 19.65
C ALA A 126 1.09 3.55 20.80
N GLU A 127 1.31 4.84 20.57
CA GLU A 127 1.54 5.81 21.63
C GLU A 127 0.59 5.53 22.79
N VAL A 128 1.16 5.22 23.96
CA VAL A 128 0.44 5.15 25.22
C VAL A 128 0.14 6.59 25.67
N THR A 129 -0.81 7.22 25.01
CA THR A 129 -1.73 8.11 25.69
C THR A 129 -2.67 7.22 26.49
N ALA A 130 -2.99 7.56 27.72
CA ALA A 130 -3.95 6.87 28.55
C ALA A 130 -5.26 6.71 27.74
N GLN A 131 -5.38 5.61 26.98
CA GLN A 131 -6.58 5.25 26.26
C GLN A 131 -7.59 4.86 27.32
N ILE A 132 -8.65 5.62 27.43
CA ILE A 132 -9.94 5.07 27.86
C ILE A 132 -10.08 3.79 27.03
N GLU A 133 -10.08 2.63 27.68
CA GLU A 133 -10.20 1.32 26.98
C GLU A 133 -11.53 1.33 26.22
N THR A 134 -11.47 1.69 24.93
CA THR A 134 -12.64 1.71 24.06
C THR A 134 -13.24 0.31 24.02
N ALA A 135 -14.51 0.17 24.31
CA ALA A 135 -15.21 -1.08 24.16
C ALA A 135 -15.14 -1.54 22.71
N SER A 136 -14.91 -2.83 22.47
CA SER A 136 -14.83 -3.37 21.13
C SER A 136 -15.63 -4.65 21.00
N ILE A 137 -16.32 -4.84 19.85
CA ILE A 137 -17.24 -5.94 19.62
C ILE A 137 -17.19 -6.43 18.17
N ALA A 138 -17.37 -7.73 17.99
CA ALA A 138 -17.70 -8.34 16.70
C ALA A 138 -19.10 -8.93 16.76
N VAL A 139 -19.89 -8.76 15.70
CA VAL A 139 -21.17 -9.43 15.51
C VAL A 139 -20.96 -10.59 14.55
N LEU A 140 -21.02 -11.82 15.03
CA LEU A 140 -20.91 -13.01 14.19
C LEU A 140 -22.24 -13.30 13.49
N PRO A 141 -22.20 -13.97 12.31
CA PRO A 141 -23.42 -14.41 11.63
C PRO A 141 -24.30 -15.26 12.53
N PHE A 142 -25.56 -14.88 12.69
CA PHE A 142 -26.51 -15.65 13.48
C PHE A 142 -26.89 -16.93 12.75
N VAL A 143 -26.95 -18.04 13.49
CA VAL A 143 -27.23 -19.35 12.91
C VAL A 143 -28.70 -19.48 12.52
N ASN A 144 -28.97 -19.83 11.26
CA ASN A 144 -30.32 -20.14 10.82
C ASN A 144 -30.77 -21.51 11.39
N MET A 145 -31.75 -21.49 12.26
CA MET A 145 -32.40 -22.70 12.85
C MET A 145 -33.81 -22.96 12.31
N SER A 146 -34.17 -22.35 11.18
CA SER A 146 -35.52 -22.42 10.63
C SER A 146 -35.85 -23.75 9.94
N GLY A 147 -34.87 -24.60 9.64
CA GLY A 147 -35.05 -25.85 8.89
C GLY A 147 -35.22 -25.65 7.37
N ASP A 148 -35.20 -24.44 6.93
CA ASP A 148 -35.25 -24.03 5.52
C ASP A 148 -34.06 -23.15 5.20
N MET A 149 -33.21 -23.59 4.27
CA MET A 149 -32.02 -22.86 3.82
C MET A 149 -32.36 -21.54 3.12
N GLU A 150 -33.54 -21.41 2.54
CA GLU A 150 -33.99 -20.16 1.91
C GLU A 150 -34.12 -19.00 2.91
N ASN A 151 -34.16 -19.25 4.22
CA ASN A 151 -34.16 -18.20 5.25
C ASN A 151 -32.75 -17.78 5.73
N GLU A 152 -31.66 -18.24 5.10
CA GLU A 152 -30.29 -17.90 5.46
C GLU A 152 -30.02 -16.39 5.31
N TYR A 153 -30.50 -15.77 4.23
CA TYR A 153 -30.38 -14.34 4.00
C TYR A 153 -30.93 -13.47 5.13
N PHE A 154 -31.98 -13.97 5.78
CA PHE A 154 -32.60 -13.25 6.89
C PHE A 154 -31.72 -13.24 8.15
N SER A 155 -31.10 -14.38 8.48
CA SER A 155 -30.19 -14.50 9.62
C SER A 155 -28.93 -13.68 9.40
N ASP A 156 -28.39 -13.69 8.19
CA ASP A 156 -27.24 -12.88 7.78
C ASP A 156 -27.57 -11.39 7.85
N GLY A 157 -28.70 -11.00 7.28
CA GLY A 157 -29.14 -9.61 7.24
C GLY A 157 -29.41 -9.04 8.64
N LEU A 158 -30.03 -9.85 9.54
CA LEU A 158 -30.20 -9.44 10.94
C LEU A 158 -28.84 -9.16 11.61
N SER A 159 -27.86 -10.01 11.38
CA SER A 159 -26.51 -9.83 11.96
C SER A 159 -25.84 -8.58 11.42
N GLU A 160 -25.99 -8.30 10.10
CA GLU A 160 -25.46 -7.11 9.46
C GLU A 160 -26.13 -5.83 10.00
N GLU A 161 -27.46 -5.84 10.17
CA GLU A 161 -28.17 -4.67 10.69
C GLU A 161 -27.84 -4.39 12.17
N LEU A 162 -27.63 -5.44 13.00
CA LEU A 162 -27.11 -5.27 14.35
C LEU A 162 -25.70 -4.65 14.33
N LEU A 163 -24.84 -5.11 13.44
CA LEU A 163 -23.50 -4.56 13.24
C LEU A 163 -23.60 -3.08 12.81
N ASN A 164 -24.43 -2.77 11.82
CA ASN A 164 -24.64 -1.40 11.31
C ASN A 164 -25.18 -0.46 12.40
N GLY A 165 -26.10 -0.94 13.23
CA GLY A 165 -26.63 -0.20 14.39
C GLY A 165 -25.53 0.14 15.41
N LEU A 166 -24.69 -0.85 15.75
CA LEU A 166 -23.57 -0.66 16.68
C LEU A 166 -22.47 0.23 16.06
N ALA A 167 -22.24 0.18 14.76
CA ALA A 167 -21.22 0.96 14.06
C ALA A 167 -21.52 2.47 14.02
N LYS A 168 -22.75 2.90 14.32
CA LYS A 168 -23.13 4.30 14.49
C LYS A 168 -22.61 4.94 15.80
N LEU A 169 -22.11 4.12 16.74
CA LEU A 169 -21.69 4.56 18.07
C LEU A 169 -20.21 4.93 18.07
N GLU A 170 -19.86 6.19 18.39
CA GLU A 170 -18.49 6.69 18.36
C GLU A 170 -17.59 5.97 19.40
N ASP A 171 -18.11 5.74 20.62
CA ASP A 171 -17.37 5.13 21.75
C ASP A 171 -17.30 3.60 21.69
N LEU A 172 -17.75 2.93 20.61
CA LEU A 172 -17.74 1.48 20.45
C LEU A 172 -17.05 1.06 19.18
N GLN A 173 -15.89 0.45 19.26
CA GLN A 173 -15.21 -0.11 18.08
C GLN A 173 -15.91 -1.39 17.64
N VAL A 174 -16.36 -1.43 16.38
CA VAL A 174 -17.13 -2.56 15.82
C VAL A 174 -16.33 -3.22 14.69
N ALA A 175 -16.10 -4.53 14.79
CA ALA A 175 -15.46 -5.28 13.71
C ALA A 175 -16.35 -5.31 12.47
N GLY A 176 -15.75 -5.08 11.29
CA GLY A 176 -16.48 -5.00 10.04
C GLY A 176 -17.15 -6.33 9.64
N ARG A 177 -18.17 -6.19 8.78
CA ARG A 177 -18.97 -7.32 8.31
C ARG A 177 -18.12 -8.41 7.66
N THR A 178 -17.22 -8.03 6.75
CA THR A 178 -16.45 -9.00 5.97
C THR A 178 -15.58 -9.87 6.88
N SER A 179 -14.94 -9.28 7.87
CA SER A 179 -14.13 -10.00 8.85
C SER A 179 -14.97 -10.89 9.75
N SER A 180 -16.10 -10.40 10.25
CA SER A 180 -17.00 -11.16 11.12
C SER A 180 -17.60 -12.37 10.40
N PHE A 181 -17.96 -12.23 9.12
CA PHE A 181 -18.60 -13.26 8.32
C PHE A 181 -17.63 -14.34 7.78
N GLN A 182 -16.31 -14.15 7.91
CA GLN A 182 -15.34 -15.23 7.65
C GLN A 182 -15.52 -16.44 8.57
N PHE A 183 -16.16 -16.26 9.71
CA PHE A 183 -16.44 -17.33 10.66
C PHE A 183 -17.79 -18.03 10.44
N LYS A 184 -18.53 -17.66 9.38
CA LYS A 184 -19.82 -18.27 9.05
C LYS A 184 -19.68 -19.78 8.80
N GLY A 185 -20.55 -20.57 9.41
CA GLY A 185 -20.58 -22.04 9.24
C GLY A 185 -19.40 -22.79 9.87
N THR A 186 -18.52 -22.07 10.58
CA THR A 186 -17.41 -22.65 11.34
C THR A 186 -17.78 -22.77 12.84
N ASN A 187 -16.97 -23.48 13.62
CA ASN A 187 -17.10 -23.53 15.06
C ASN A 187 -15.75 -23.20 15.73
N PRO A 188 -15.27 -21.95 15.55
CA PRO A 188 -13.95 -21.54 16.04
C PRO A 188 -13.95 -21.34 17.54
N ASP A 189 -12.77 -21.39 18.17
CA ASP A 189 -12.60 -20.88 19.53
C ASP A 189 -12.82 -19.36 19.51
N LEU A 190 -13.73 -18.87 20.34
CA LEU A 190 -14.07 -17.44 20.39
C LEU A 190 -12.87 -16.55 20.80
N ARG A 191 -11.88 -17.12 21.51
CA ARG A 191 -10.61 -16.44 21.82
C ARG A 191 -9.80 -16.16 20.56
N ASP A 192 -9.75 -17.12 19.64
CA ASP A 192 -9.08 -16.96 18.34
C ASP A 192 -9.82 -15.94 17.47
N VAL A 193 -11.15 -15.95 17.51
CA VAL A 193 -11.98 -14.94 16.82
C VAL A 193 -11.68 -13.54 17.36
N GLY A 194 -11.72 -13.37 18.70
CA GLY A 194 -11.44 -12.09 19.35
C GLY A 194 -10.05 -11.57 19.01
N SER A 195 -9.04 -12.46 19.02
CA SER A 195 -7.66 -12.12 18.66
C SER A 195 -7.53 -11.69 17.19
N LYS A 196 -8.13 -12.45 16.25
CA LYS A 196 -8.08 -12.16 14.81
C LYS A 196 -8.80 -10.87 14.43
N LEU A 197 -9.92 -10.56 15.10
CA LEU A 197 -10.71 -9.38 14.85
C LEU A 197 -10.29 -8.17 15.71
N GLY A 198 -9.38 -8.36 16.67
CA GLY A 198 -8.93 -7.30 17.58
C GLY A 198 -10.04 -6.82 18.52
N VAL A 199 -11.00 -7.68 18.92
CA VAL A 199 -12.14 -7.30 19.72
C VAL A 199 -12.16 -8.00 21.08
N LYS A 200 -12.71 -7.32 22.10
CA LYS A 200 -12.87 -7.87 23.46
C LYS A 200 -14.18 -8.61 23.66
N HIS A 201 -15.19 -8.35 22.83
CA HIS A 201 -16.52 -8.93 22.97
C HIS A 201 -17.03 -9.48 21.65
N ILE A 202 -17.87 -10.50 21.73
CA ILE A 202 -18.50 -11.15 20.60
C ILE A 202 -20.00 -11.23 20.86
N LEU A 203 -20.80 -10.75 19.89
CA LEU A 203 -22.23 -10.96 19.83
C LEU A 203 -22.49 -12.09 18.84
N GLU A 204 -23.12 -13.16 19.31
CA GLU A 204 -23.54 -14.28 18.46
C GLU A 204 -25.00 -14.64 18.76
N GLY A 205 -25.60 -15.46 17.90
CA GLY A 205 -26.98 -15.85 18.12
C GLY A 205 -27.53 -16.83 17.11
N SER A 206 -28.85 -17.02 17.19
CA SER A 206 -29.59 -17.86 16.24
C SER A 206 -30.94 -17.27 15.92
N VAL A 207 -31.42 -17.57 14.71
CA VAL A 207 -32.73 -17.14 14.21
C VAL A 207 -33.53 -18.38 13.82
N ARG A 208 -34.80 -18.45 14.27
CA ARG A 208 -35.75 -19.48 13.84
C ARG A 208 -37.02 -18.80 13.36
N LYS A 209 -37.32 -18.94 12.10
CA LYS A 209 -38.56 -18.50 11.47
C LYS A 209 -39.51 -19.68 11.33
N SER A 210 -40.78 -19.54 11.75
CA SER A 210 -41.79 -20.59 11.65
C SER A 210 -43.16 -19.97 11.41
N GLY A 211 -43.66 -20.04 10.17
CA GLY A 211 -44.88 -19.35 9.76
C GLY A 211 -44.78 -17.84 9.99
N ASN A 212 -45.70 -17.27 10.76
CA ASN A 212 -45.76 -15.86 11.10
C ASN A 212 -45.05 -15.53 12.45
N ARG A 213 -44.13 -16.35 12.89
CA ARG A 213 -43.38 -16.12 14.14
C ARG A 213 -41.91 -16.20 13.90
N ILE A 214 -41.18 -15.33 14.61
CA ILE A 214 -39.74 -15.32 14.67
C ILE A 214 -39.24 -15.49 16.10
N ARG A 215 -38.24 -16.33 16.29
CA ARG A 215 -37.50 -16.46 17.55
C ARG A 215 -36.03 -16.15 17.30
N ILE A 216 -35.53 -15.17 18.02
CA ILE A 216 -34.13 -14.74 17.96
C ILE A 216 -33.53 -14.98 19.35
N THR A 217 -32.39 -15.65 19.40
CA THR A 217 -31.57 -15.77 20.64
C THR A 217 -30.29 -15.00 20.38
N ALA A 218 -29.93 -14.09 21.26
CA ALA A 218 -28.70 -13.31 21.20
C ALA A 218 -27.89 -13.50 22.49
N GLN A 219 -26.56 -13.53 22.34
CA GLN A 219 -25.63 -13.77 23.44
C GLN A 219 -24.43 -12.85 23.28
N LEU A 220 -24.06 -12.13 24.33
CA LEU A 220 -22.86 -11.32 24.41
C LEU A 220 -21.82 -12.06 25.25
N ILE A 221 -20.63 -12.25 24.66
CA ILE A 221 -19.57 -13.09 25.22
C ILE A 221 -18.30 -12.30 25.34
N GLN A 222 -17.57 -12.45 26.41
CA GLN A 222 -16.22 -11.91 26.58
C GLN A 222 -15.23 -12.81 25.81
N ALA A 223 -14.55 -12.25 24.83
CA ALA A 223 -13.74 -13.03 23.87
C ALA A 223 -12.54 -13.73 24.52
N ASP A 224 -11.89 -13.12 25.53
CA ASP A 224 -10.67 -13.62 26.16
C ASP A 224 -10.88 -14.92 26.99
N ASN A 225 -12.06 -15.11 27.53
CA ASN A 225 -12.35 -16.22 28.44
C ASN A 225 -13.60 -17.06 28.09
N GLY A 226 -14.39 -16.59 27.10
CA GLY A 226 -15.60 -17.27 26.63
C GLY A 226 -16.80 -17.19 27.58
N PHE A 227 -16.77 -16.34 28.62
CA PHE A 227 -17.90 -16.17 29.52
C PHE A 227 -19.00 -15.31 28.93
N HIS A 228 -20.24 -15.77 29.07
CA HIS A 228 -21.43 -15.02 28.70
C HIS A 228 -21.64 -13.85 29.66
N LEU A 229 -21.65 -12.64 29.14
CA LEU A 229 -22.05 -11.45 29.90
C LEU A 229 -23.56 -11.29 29.92
N TRP A 230 -24.22 -11.70 28.83
CA TRP A 230 -25.67 -11.66 28.69
C TRP A 230 -26.14 -12.67 27.65
N SER A 231 -27.39 -13.18 27.85
CA SER A 231 -28.10 -14.04 26.90
C SER A 231 -29.60 -13.84 27.05
N GLU A 232 -30.30 -13.65 25.93
CA GLU A 232 -31.75 -13.44 25.92
C GLU A 232 -32.40 -14.04 24.67
N THR A 233 -33.69 -14.42 24.78
CA THR A 233 -34.45 -14.95 23.67
C THR A 233 -35.70 -14.10 23.45
N TYR A 234 -35.90 -13.64 22.24
CA TYR A 234 -37.01 -12.87 21.75
C TYR A 234 -37.93 -13.76 20.91
N ASP A 235 -39.24 -13.77 21.23
CA ASP A 235 -40.26 -14.51 20.49
C ASP A 235 -41.39 -13.54 20.13
N ARG A 236 -41.51 -13.16 18.84
CA ARG A 236 -42.41 -12.11 18.32
C ARG A 236 -43.12 -12.59 17.06
N GLU A 237 -44.04 -11.76 16.57
CA GLU A 237 -44.61 -11.92 15.24
C GLU A 237 -43.59 -11.52 14.18
N LEU A 238 -43.71 -12.04 12.97
CA LEU A 238 -42.84 -11.70 11.83
C LEU A 238 -43.39 -10.45 11.14
N THR A 239 -43.16 -9.28 11.74
CA THR A 239 -43.44 -7.98 11.19
C THR A 239 -42.16 -7.13 11.12
N ALA A 240 -42.10 -6.11 10.26
CA ALA A 240 -40.94 -5.22 10.20
C ALA A 240 -40.72 -4.55 11.55
N ASN A 241 -41.78 -4.01 12.18
CA ASN A 241 -41.67 -3.33 13.48
C ASN A 241 -41.13 -4.25 14.57
N ASP A 242 -41.66 -5.48 14.70
CA ASP A 242 -41.15 -6.42 15.70
C ASP A 242 -39.65 -6.78 15.50
N ILE A 243 -39.21 -6.86 14.25
CA ILE A 243 -37.79 -7.13 13.92
C ILE A 243 -36.93 -5.95 14.35
N PHE A 244 -37.28 -4.71 14.00
CA PHE A 244 -36.53 -3.51 14.37
C PHE A 244 -36.55 -3.28 15.88
N ASP A 245 -37.68 -3.52 16.54
CA ASP A 245 -37.77 -3.46 18.00
C ASP A 245 -36.78 -4.43 18.66
N ILE A 246 -36.69 -5.70 18.16
CA ILE A 246 -35.70 -6.68 18.66
C ILE A 246 -34.26 -6.18 18.38
N GLN A 247 -33.98 -5.64 17.21
CA GLN A 247 -32.65 -5.11 16.87
C GLN A 247 -32.26 -3.97 17.82
N GLU A 248 -33.16 -3.02 18.05
CA GLU A 248 -32.97 -1.92 19.00
C GLU A 248 -32.78 -2.46 20.44
N GLU A 249 -33.62 -3.40 20.91
CA GLU A 249 -33.52 -4.02 22.23
C GLU A 249 -32.14 -4.69 22.43
N ILE A 250 -31.69 -5.49 21.46
CA ILE A 250 -30.35 -6.15 21.48
C ILE A 250 -29.24 -5.09 21.53
N THR A 251 -29.28 -4.09 20.64
CA THR A 251 -28.26 -3.02 20.57
C THR A 251 -28.18 -2.25 21.89
N ARG A 252 -29.31 -1.84 22.46
CA ARG A 252 -29.36 -1.13 23.76
C ARG A 252 -28.86 -1.99 24.90
N LYS A 253 -29.09 -3.31 24.84
CA LYS A 253 -28.59 -4.26 25.83
C LYS A 253 -27.06 -4.38 25.75
N VAL A 254 -26.51 -4.50 24.54
CA VAL A 254 -25.05 -4.47 24.31
C VAL A 254 -24.42 -3.18 24.85
N ILE A 255 -24.99 -2.00 24.53
CA ILE A 255 -24.55 -0.69 25.02
C ILE A 255 -24.51 -0.68 26.57
N THR A 256 -25.54 -1.20 27.20
CA THR A 256 -25.67 -1.23 28.67
C THR A 256 -24.62 -2.15 29.31
N GLU A 257 -24.45 -3.38 28.78
CA GLU A 257 -23.50 -4.36 29.30
C GLU A 257 -22.04 -3.90 29.10
N LEU A 258 -21.75 -3.26 27.98
CA LEU A 258 -20.42 -2.72 27.66
C LEU A 258 -20.17 -1.33 28.26
N LYS A 259 -21.18 -0.75 28.92
CA LYS A 259 -21.12 0.60 29.54
C LYS A 259 -20.70 1.71 28.56
N VAL A 260 -21.11 1.57 27.30
CA VAL A 260 -20.87 2.58 26.26
C VAL A 260 -21.74 3.79 26.53
N LYS A 261 -21.15 4.98 26.41
CA LYS A 261 -21.88 6.26 26.56
C LYS A 261 -22.62 6.55 25.26
N LEU A 262 -23.92 6.77 25.36
CA LEU A 262 -24.77 7.08 24.21
C LEU A 262 -24.98 8.60 24.10
N LEU A 263 -24.64 9.14 22.92
CA LEU A 263 -24.91 10.55 22.60
C LEU A 263 -26.38 10.76 22.19
N PRO A 264 -26.96 11.98 22.34
CA PRO A 264 -28.34 12.23 21.97
C PRO A 264 -28.71 11.91 20.52
N GLN A 265 -27.81 12.25 19.57
CA GLN A 265 -28.00 11.93 18.15
C GLN A 265 -27.94 10.44 17.86
N GLU A 266 -27.04 9.71 18.52
CA GLU A 266 -26.94 8.25 18.40
C GLU A 266 -28.19 7.56 18.91
N ASN A 267 -28.75 8.07 20.03
CA ASN A 267 -30.00 7.55 20.58
C ASN A 267 -31.18 7.70 19.60
N ILE A 268 -31.25 8.80 18.85
CA ILE A 268 -32.25 9.01 17.79
C ILE A 268 -31.98 8.02 16.63
N ALA A 269 -30.73 7.94 16.17
CA ALA A 269 -30.36 7.08 15.03
C ALA A 269 -30.59 5.58 15.28
N LEU A 270 -30.54 5.12 16.54
CA LEU A 270 -30.86 3.75 16.93
C LEU A 270 -32.35 3.41 16.89
N SER A 271 -33.21 4.42 17.07
CA SER A 271 -34.68 4.24 17.06
C SER A 271 -35.28 4.47 15.67
N GLU A 272 -34.49 4.82 14.66
CA GLU A 272 -34.95 4.98 13.29
C GLU A 272 -35.22 3.60 12.67
N GLN A 273 -36.43 3.40 12.17
CA GLN A 273 -36.81 2.19 11.43
C GLN A 273 -36.63 2.46 9.93
N PRO A 274 -35.84 1.64 9.20
CA PRO A 274 -35.55 1.89 7.80
C PRO A 274 -36.76 1.76 6.88
N THR A 275 -37.74 0.90 7.23
CA THR A 275 -39.00 0.65 6.52
C THR A 275 -40.03 0.06 7.45
N GLU A 276 -41.33 0.27 7.17
CA GLU A 276 -42.43 -0.42 7.88
C GLU A 276 -42.90 -1.69 7.14
N ASP A 277 -42.39 -1.95 5.95
CA ASP A 277 -42.80 -3.05 5.08
C ASP A 277 -41.83 -4.24 5.14
N ILE A 278 -42.31 -5.39 5.61
CA ILE A 278 -41.51 -6.62 5.76
C ILE A 278 -41.05 -7.20 4.41
N GLU A 279 -41.86 -7.02 3.33
CA GLU A 279 -41.50 -7.55 2.00
C GLU A 279 -40.39 -6.67 1.39
N ALA A 280 -40.47 -5.34 1.56
CA ALA A 280 -39.40 -4.42 1.17
C ALA A 280 -38.12 -4.74 1.93
N TYR A 281 -38.21 -5.01 3.23
CA TYR A 281 -37.05 -5.37 4.04
C TYR A 281 -36.43 -6.72 3.62
N ASN A 282 -37.24 -7.74 3.34
CA ASN A 282 -36.75 -9.02 2.85
C ASN A 282 -36.00 -8.88 1.51
N ALA A 283 -36.57 -8.13 0.55
CA ALA A 283 -35.93 -7.86 -0.74
C ALA A 283 -34.59 -7.15 -0.56
N PHE A 284 -34.50 -6.18 0.37
CA PHE A 284 -33.26 -5.49 0.73
C PHE A 284 -32.22 -6.43 1.30
N LEU A 285 -32.58 -7.32 2.25
CA LEU A 285 -31.66 -8.28 2.84
C LEU A 285 -31.13 -9.31 1.83
N GLU A 286 -32.00 -9.80 0.93
CA GLU A 286 -31.59 -10.67 -0.18
C GLU A 286 -30.57 -9.96 -1.09
N ALA A 287 -30.85 -8.70 -1.46
CA ALA A 287 -29.95 -7.90 -2.29
C ALA A 287 -28.57 -7.75 -1.62
N THR A 288 -28.54 -7.40 -0.33
CA THR A 288 -27.33 -7.21 0.44
C THR A 288 -26.47 -8.46 0.51
N GLN A 289 -27.10 -9.64 0.70
CA GLN A 289 -26.38 -10.91 0.69
C GLN A 289 -25.77 -11.22 -0.68
N ILE A 290 -26.53 -11.04 -1.76
CA ILE A 290 -26.08 -11.33 -3.14
C ILE A 290 -24.91 -10.42 -3.53
N GLU A 291 -24.99 -9.12 -3.22
CA GLU A 291 -23.99 -8.10 -3.57
C GLU A 291 -22.59 -8.44 -3.03
N THR A 292 -22.48 -9.20 -1.96
CA THR A 292 -21.19 -9.49 -1.28
C THR A 292 -20.17 -10.23 -2.13
N SER A 293 -20.61 -11.00 -3.12
CA SER A 293 -19.74 -11.75 -4.04
C SER A 293 -18.94 -10.86 -4.98
N ARG A 294 -19.45 -9.65 -5.27
CA ARG A 294 -18.94 -8.68 -6.25
C ARG A 294 -18.74 -9.25 -7.66
N ARG A 295 -19.38 -10.37 -8.00
CA ARG A 295 -19.41 -10.84 -9.37
C ARG A 295 -20.41 -10.02 -10.18
N PRO A 296 -20.14 -9.69 -11.46
CA PRO A 296 -21.02 -8.84 -12.26
C PRO A 296 -22.47 -9.31 -12.30
N GLU A 297 -22.70 -10.60 -12.45
CA GLU A 297 -24.02 -11.22 -12.47
C GLU A 297 -24.76 -11.12 -11.13
N ASP A 298 -24.03 -11.20 -10.02
CA ASP A 298 -24.61 -11.07 -8.69
C ASP A 298 -24.90 -9.60 -8.37
N ILE A 299 -24.04 -8.67 -8.77
CA ILE A 299 -24.31 -7.22 -8.66
C ILE A 299 -25.59 -6.86 -9.43
N ALA A 300 -25.75 -7.37 -10.66
CA ALA A 300 -26.97 -7.13 -11.45
C ALA A 300 -28.22 -7.73 -10.76
N SER A 301 -28.09 -8.89 -10.14
CA SER A 301 -29.16 -9.54 -9.37
C SER A 301 -29.50 -8.73 -8.10
N ALA A 302 -28.50 -8.23 -7.38
CA ALA A 302 -28.70 -7.38 -6.21
C ALA A 302 -29.40 -6.06 -6.58
N ILE A 303 -29.03 -5.42 -7.69
CA ILE A 303 -29.71 -4.24 -8.24
C ILE A 303 -31.20 -4.52 -8.47
N ALA A 304 -31.54 -5.68 -9.05
CA ALA A 304 -32.94 -6.05 -9.27
C ALA A 304 -33.72 -6.16 -7.95
N LYS A 305 -33.10 -6.72 -6.92
CA LYS A 305 -33.69 -6.86 -5.57
C LYS A 305 -33.81 -5.53 -4.83
N TYR A 306 -32.81 -4.65 -4.91
CA TYR A 306 -32.92 -3.30 -4.34
C TYR A 306 -34.02 -2.49 -5.05
N LYS A 307 -34.18 -2.62 -6.39
CA LYS A 307 -35.29 -2.02 -7.12
C LYS A 307 -36.65 -2.56 -6.67
N GLU A 308 -36.72 -3.84 -6.33
CA GLU A 308 -37.93 -4.43 -5.75
C GLU A 308 -38.24 -3.80 -4.39
N ALA A 309 -37.23 -3.66 -3.51
CA ALA A 309 -37.40 -3.05 -2.20
C ALA A 309 -37.93 -1.61 -2.29
N VAL A 310 -37.31 -0.74 -3.10
CA VAL A 310 -37.75 0.66 -3.27
C VAL A 310 -39.07 0.79 -4.02
N ARG A 311 -39.48 -0.20 -4.84
CA ARG A 311 -40.80 -0.24 -5.47
C ARG A 311 -41.90 -0.57 -4.45
N ILE A 312 -41.61 -1.47 -3.48
CA ILE A 312 -42.55 -1.85 -2.43
C ILE A 312 -42.68 -0.70 -1.43
N ASP A 313 -41.53 -0.18 -0.92
CA ASP A 313 -41.50 0.98 -0.05
C ASP A 313 -40.66 2.12 -0.67
N PRO A 314 -41.31 3.12 -1.32
CA PRO A 314 -40.61 4.27 -1.87
C PRO A 314 -40.00 5.22 -0.84
N THR A 315 -40.16 4.97 0.46
CA THR A 315 -39.59 5.76 1.55
C THR A 315 -38.37 5.08 2.19
N PHE A 316 -37.91 3.96 1.63
CA PHE A 316 -36.78 3.19 2.15
C PHE A 316 -35.43 3.80 1.71
N SER A 317 -34.96 4.84 2.43
CA SER A 317 -33.72 5.60 2.17
C SER A 317 -32.49 4.70 1.97
N LEU A 318 -32.26 3.78 2.91
CA LEU A 318 -31.10 2.90 2.89
C LEU A 318 -31.07 2.01 1.63
N ALA A 319 -32.24 1.55 1.15
CA ALA A 319 -32.33 0.75 -0.08
C ALA A 319 -31.92 1.57 -1.32
N TYR A 320 -32.33 2.84 -1.41
CA TYR A 320 -31.85 3.75 -2.46
C TYR A 320 -30.34 3.97 -2.38
N ALA A 321 -29.78 4.19 -1.19
CA ALA A 321 -28.34 4.38 -0.99
C ALA A 321 -27.54 3.15 -1.46
N ARG A 322 -27.99 1.95 -1.12
CA ARG A 322 -27.36 0.68 -1.53
C ARG A 322 -27.53 0.46 -3.04
N LEU A 323 -28.69 0.76 -3.60
CA LEU A 323 -28.93 0.70 -5.04
C LEU A 323 -27.97 1.61 -5.82
N ALA A 324 -27.76 2.83 -5.32
CA ALA A 324 -26.78 3.76 -5.91
C ALA A 324 -25.36 3.16 -5.88
N TYR A 325 -24.97 2.62 -4.74
CA TYR A 325 -23.64 2.01 -4.60
C TYR A 325 -23.48 0.75 -5.47
N SER A 326 -24.53 -0.06 -5.60
CA SER A 326 -24.53 -1.22 -6.52
C SER A 326 -24.30 -0.83 -7.99
N TYR A 327 -24.78 0.34 -8.40
CA TYR A 327 -24.46 0.85 -9.74
C TYR A 327 -23.01 1.32 -9.88
N VAL A 328 -22.39 1.85 -8.82
CA VAL A 328 -20.93 2.10 -8.79
C VAL A 328 -20.19 0.77 -8.98
N LEU A 329 -20.56 -0.26 -8.19
CA LEU A 329 -19.96 -1.59 -8.33
C LEU A 329 -20.16 -2.20 -9.72
N LEU A 330 -21.33 -1.99 -10.35
CA LEU A 330 -21.59 -2.49 -11.69
C LEU A 330 -20.72 -1.81 -12.75
N HIS A 331 -20.38 -0.53 -12.56
CA HIS A 331 -19.39 0.16 -13.38
C HIS A 331 -17.98 -0.39 -13.18
N ASP A 332 -17.58 -0.58 -11.93
CA ASP A 332 -16.21 -1.01 -11.57
C ASP A 332 -15.92 -2.47 -11.96
N TYR A 333 -16.88 -3.35 -11.76
CA TYR A 333 -16.71 -4.81 -11.92
C TYR A 333 -17.46 -5.40 -13.13
N GLY A 334 -18.53 -4.76 -13.58
CA GLY A 334 -19.49 -5.32 -14.54
C GLY A 334 -19.41 -4.78 -15.96
N ASN A 335 -18.44 -3.94 -16.29
CA ASN A 335 -18.28 -3.30 -17.61
C ASN A 335 -19.51 -2.47 -18.07
N ALA A 336 -20.36 -2.01 -17.14
CA ALA A 336 -21.43 -1.09 -17.49
C ALA A 336 -20.87 0.25 -17.97
N SER A 337 -21.51 0.88 -18.96
CA SER A 337 -21.00 2.12 -19.49
C SER A 337 -21.12 3.27 -18.48
N PHE A 338 -20.21 4.22 -18.58
CA PHE A 338 -20.19 5.43 -17.77
C PHE A 338 -21.53 6.20 -17.89
N GLU A 339 -22.03 6.40 -19.11
CA GLU A 339 -23.25 7.16 -19.37
C GLU A 339 -24.50 6.47 -18.81
N GLU A 340 -24.56 5.11 -18.86
CA GLU A 340 -25.70 4.37 -18.34
C GLU A 340 -25.78 4.39 -16.81
N THR A 341 -24.65 4.38 -16.13
CA THR A 341 -24.60 4.28 -14.67
C THR A 341 -24.64 5.64 -13.99
N LYS A 342 -24.04 6.68 -14.57
CA LYS A 342 -23.91 8.01 -13.99
C LYS A 342 -25.23 8.60 -13.51
N GLU A 343 -26.24 8.65 -14.39
CA GLU A 343 -27.56 9.21 -14.05
C GLU A 343 -28.26 8.37 -12.97
N LEU A 344 -28.23 7.04 -13.11
CA LEU A 344 -28.88 6.14 -12.15
C LEU A 344 -28.27 6.24 -10.74
N ILE A 345 -26.93 6.37 -10.64
CA ILE A 345 -26.26 6.58 -9.36
C ILE A 345 -26.76 7.86 -8.73
N ARG A 346 -26.75 8.97 -9.49
CA ARG A 346 -27.11 10.29 -8.97
C ARG A 346 -28.57 10.34 -8.54
N GLU A 347 -29.51 9.84 -9.34
CA GLU A 347 -30.94 9.79 -9.01
C GLU A 347 -31.19 9.04 -7.70
N ASN A 348 -30.57 7.89 -7.49
CA ASN A 348 -30.77 7.09 -6.30
C ASN A 348 -30.14 7.73 -5.05
N ILE A 349 -28.97 8.40 -5.17
CA ILE A 349 -28.38 9.19 -4.10
C ILE A 349 -29.34 10.33 -3.69
N ASP A 350 -29.84 11.08 -4.66
CA ASP A 350 -30.72 12.21 -4.40
C ASP A 350 -32.02 11.77 -3.74
N GLN A 351 -32.59 10.63 -4.14
CA GLN A 351 -33.76 10.04 -3.48
C GLN A 351 -33.47 9.63 -2.04
N ALA A 352 -32.33 8.93 -1.81
CA ALA A 352 -31.93 8.55 -0.45
C ALA A 352 -31.81 9.77 0.46
N LEU A 353 -31.11 10.81 0.03
CA LEU A 353 -30.87 12.03 0.81
C LEU A 353 -32.13 12.91 0.95
N LEU A 354 -33.06 12.85 -0.01
CA LEU A 354 -34.36 13.52 0.08
C LEU A 354 -35.22 12.89 1.21
N ILE A 355 -35.19 11.56 1.33
CA ILE A 355 -35.94 10.82 2.34
C ILE A 355 -35.25 10.98 3.71
N ASN A 356 -33.95 10.73 3.79
CA ASN A 356 -33.16 10.85 4.99
C ASN A 356 -31.85 11.60 4.72
N SER A 357 -31.77 12.87 5.06
CA SER A 357 -30.58 13.71 4.87
C SER A 357 -29.35 13.24 5.69
N ASN A 358 -29.52 12.32 6.63
CA ASN A 358 -28.46 11.73 7.45
C ASN A 358 -28.17 10.26 7.05
N GLU A 359 -28.50 9.84 5.83
CA GLU A 359 -28.18 8.51 5.35
C GLU A 359 -26.69 8.37 5.02
N GLY A 360 -25.93 7.79 5.94
CA GLY A 360 -24.46 7.66 5.81
C GLY A 360 -24.02 6.87 4.60
N LYS A 361 -24.76 5.82 4.21
CA LYS A 361 -24.47 5.01 3.02
C LYS A 361 -24.67 5.78 1.72
N ALA A 362 -25.61 6.75 1.69
CA ALA A 362 -25.77 7.65 0.56
C ALA A 362 -24.56 8.58 0.38
N TYR A 363 -23.95 9.05 1.47
CA TYR A 363 -22.74 9.85 1.41
C TYR A 363 -21.51 9.02 0.97
N GLN A 364 -21.45 7.71 1.31
CA GLN A 364 -20.43 6.81 0.74
C GLN A 364 -20.55 6.70 -0.78
N ALA A 365 -21.77 6.46 -1.28
CA ALA A 365 -22.03 6.42 -2.71
C ALA A 365 -21.76 7.77 -3.40
N LEU A 366 -22.09 8.89 -2.74
CA LEU A 366 -21.86 10.25 -3.24
C LEU A 366 -20.35 10.57 -3.36
N SER A 367 -19.53 10.10 -2.42
CA SER A 367 -18.07 10.24 -2.51
C SER A 367 -17.51 9.50 -3.73
N ALA A 368 -17.91 8.24 -3.95
CA ALA A 368 -17.53 7.49 -5.14
C ALA A 368 -18.00 8.17 -6.42
N TYR A 369 -19.26 8.64 -6.47
CA TYR A 369 -19.81 9.36 -7.61
C TYR A 369 -18.97 10.60 -7.98
N PHE A 370 -18.60 11.44 -7.01
CA PHE A 370 -17.80 12.62 -7.29
C PHE A 370 -16.38 12.27 -7.74
N THR A 371 -15.79 11.19 -7.23
CA THR A 371 -14.47 10.73 -7.65
C THR A 371 -14.49 10.18 -9.07
N ASP A 372 -15.36 9.20 -9.33
CA ASP A 372 -15.27 8.35 -10.50
C ASP A 372 -16.02 8.92 -11.71
N PHE A 373 -17.08 9.71 -11.46
CA PHE A 373 -17.98 10.23 -12.51
C PHE A 373 -17.91 11.75 -12.72
N GLU A 374 -17.47 12.52 -11.74
CA GLU A 374 -17.35 13.98 -11.86
C GLU A 374 -15.91 14.49 -11.78
N SER A 375 -14.97 13.68 -11.29
CA SER A 375 -13.60 14.09 -10.97
C SER A 375 -13.55 15.34 -10.06
N ASP A 376 -14.59 15.53 -9.22
CA ASP A 376 -14.68 16.60 -8.24
C ASP A 376 -14.19 16.11 -6.88
N PHE A 377 -12.87 16.09 -6.71
CA PHE A 377 -12.22 15.54 -5.52
C PHE A 377 -12.53 16.32 -4.24
N SER A 378 -12.86 17.63 -4.35
CA SER A 378 -13.28 18.42 -3.20
C SER A 378 -14.63 17.95 -2.66
N LYS A 379 -15.62 17.79 -3.53
CA LYS A 379 -16.95 17.29 -3.12
C LYS A 379 -16.89 15.84 -2.67
N SER A 380 -16.03 15.02 -3.31
CA SER A 380 -15.80 13.65 -2.86
C SER A 380 -15.31 13.61 -1.43
N LEU A 381 -14.31 14.45 -1.08
CA LEU A 381 -13.78 14.54 0.28
C LEU A 381 -14.84 15.01 1.31
N ASP A 382 -15.64 16.00 0.96
CA ASP A 382 -16.71 16.48 1.85
C ASP A 382 -17.77 15.39 2.08
N ALA A 383 -18.16 14.65 1.05
CA ALA A 383 -19.08 13.52 1.17
C ALA A 383 -18.49 12.38 2.01
N ALA A 384 -17.22 12.02 1.81
CA ALA A 384 -16.55 10.98 2.59
C ALA A 384 -16.44 11.36 4.07
N LYS A 385 -16.11 12.61 4.40
CA LYS A 385 -16.11 13.12 5.79
C LYS A 385 -17.49 13.01 6.43
N LYS A 386 -18.54 13.37 5.66
CA LYS A 386 -19.92 13.27 6.17
C LYS A 386 -20.32 11.80 6.38
N ALA A 387 -19.89 10.88 5.52
CA ALA A 387 -20.11 9.46 5.73
C ALA A 387 -19.45 8.95 7.03
N VAL A 388 -18.22 9.35 7.32
CA VAL A 388 -17.52 8.97 8.57
C VAL A 388 -18.14 9.63 9.80
N GLU A 389 -18.62 10.88 9.70
CA GLU A 389 -19.36 11.54 10.80
C GLU A 389 -20.63 10.76 11.18
N LEU A 390 -21.36 10.23 10.19
CA LEU A 390 -22.61 9.49 10.40
C LEU A 390 -22.38 8.00 10.73
N LEU A 391 -21.25 7.45 10.31
CA LEU A 391 -20.87 6.04 10.44
C LEU A 391 -19.42 5.91 10.94
N PRO A 392 -19.12 6.33 12.18
CA PRO A 392 -17.74 6.47 12.68
C PRO A 392 -16.96 5.14 12.80
N ASN A 393 -17.66 4.02 12.88
CA ASN A 393 -17.06 2.69 12.91
C ASN A 393 -17.40 1.82 11.69
N ASP A 394 -17.78 2.44 10.58
CA ASP A 394 -17.93 1.74 9.31
C ASP A 394 -16.60 1.73 8.53
N ALA A 395 -16.03 0.55 8.34
CA ALA A 395 -14.75 0.38 7.66
C ALA A 395 -14.77 0.89 6.21
N MET A 396 -15.91 0.75 5.51
CA MET A 396 -16.05 1.23 4.13
C MET A 396 -16.18 2.76 4.07
N ALA A 397 -16.75 3.42 5.10
CA ALA A 397 -16.74 4.88 5.18
C ALA A 397 -15.31 5.43 5.33
N HIS A 398 -14.50 4.81 6.19
CA HIS A 398 -13.07 5.15 6.31
C HIS A 398 -12.29 4.82 5.03
N ASN A 399 -12.64 3.75 4.32
CA ASN A 399 -12.03 3.42 3.04
C ASN A 399 -12.38 4.46 1.95
N ALA A 400 -13.63 4.93 1.89
CA ALA A 400 -14.03 6.03 1.02
C ALA A 400 -13.25 7.32 1.34
N LEU A 401 -13.08 7.63 2.63
CA LEU A 401 -12.29 8.77 3.09
C LEU A 401 -10.80 8.62 2.72
N THR A 402 -10.24 7.41 2.79
CA THR A 402 -8.87 7.09 2.33
C THR A 402 -8.70 7.43 0.84
N ASN A 403 -9.65 7.00 0.00
CA ASN A 403 -9.62 7.28 -1.43
C ASN A 403 -9.78 8.79 -1.72
N ALA A 404 -10.67 9.48 -1.01
CA ALA A 404 -10.88 10.92 -1.18
C ALA A 404 -9.63 11.74 -0.76
N TYR A 405 -8.92 11.34 0.28
CA TYR A 405 -7.64 11.95 0.67
C TYR A 405 -6.53 11.67 -0.34
N PHE A 406 -6.51 10.51 -0.98
CA PHE A 406 -5.56 10.20 -2.06
C PHE A 406 -5.66 11.23 -3.20
N TRP A 407 -6.87 11.49 -3.69
CA TRP A 407 -7.11 12.43 -4.77
C TRP A 407 -6.97 13.91 -4.36
N SER A 408 -6.97 14.19 -3.06
CA SER A 408 -6.81 15.54 -2.50
C SER A 408 -5.39 15.82 -2.00
N ASP A 409 -4.43 14.93 -2.27
CA ASP A 409 -3.02 15.02 -1.88
C ASP A 409 -2.80 15.28 -0.38
N GLN A 410 -3.62 14.65 0.48
CA GLN A 410 -3.53 14.74 1.93
C GLN A 410 -3.01 13.43 2.53
N GLU A 411 -1.71 13.20 2.36
CA GLU A 411 -1.08 11.90 2.62
C GLU A 411 -1.23 11.42 4.09
N ASP A 412 -0.95 12.26 5.07
CA ASP A 412 -1.03 11.87 6.48
C ASP A 412 -2.44 11.42 6.86
N LYS A 413 -3.46 12.20 6.46
CA LYS A 413 -4.86 11.86 6.73
C LYS A 413 -5.32 10.60 5.98
N ARG A 414 -4.80 10.40 4.76
CA ARG A 414 -5.00 9.15 4.01
C ARG A 414 -4.48 7.96 4.79
N ASN A 415 -3.27 8.09 5.35
CA ASN A 415 -2.62 7.03 6.11
C ASN A 415 -3.39 6.70 7.40
N GLU A 416 -3.87 7.71 8.14
CA GLU A 416 -4.72 7.53 9.32
C GLU A 416 -6.05 6.82 8.98
N SER A 417 -6.72 7.27 7.91
CA SER A 417 -7.99 6.66 7.47
C SER A 417 -7.80 5.22 7.01
N ALA A 418 -6.72 4.91 6.28
CA ALA A 418 -6.40 3.56 5.83
C ALA A 418 -6.16 2.62 7.02
N LYS A 419 -5.38 3.08 8.01
CA LYS A 419 -5.13 2.33 9.26
C LYS A 419 -6.43 2.07 10.02
N LYS A 420 -7.30 3.09 10.16
CA LYS A 420 -8.58 2.95 10.84
C LYS A 420 -9.50 1.97 10.10
N ALA A 421 -9.61 2.06 8.77
CA ALA A 421 -10.40 1.11 7.97
C ALA A 421 -9.92 -0.33 8.17
N TYR A 422 -8.60 -0.56 8.13
CA TYR A 422 -8.02 -1.88 8.33
C TYR A 422 -8.24 -2.41 9.76
N GLN A 423 -8.12 -1.57 10.78
CA GLN A 423 -8.42 -1.96 12.16
C GLN A 423 -9.88 -2.40 12.35
N LEU A 424 -10.81 -1.79 11.61
CA LEU A 424 -12.23 -2.12 11.67
C LEU A 424 -12.58 -3.39 10.87
N ASP A 425 -11.96 -3.64 9.71
CA ASP A 425 -12.30 -4.80 8.86
C ASP A 425 -11.04 -5.42 8.21
N PRO A 426 -10.15 -6.05 9.03
CA PRO A 426 -8.83 -6.51 8.56
C PRO A 426 -8.89 -7.65 7.55
N LEU A 427 -9.96 -8.45 7.53
CA LEU A 427 -10.11 -9.55 6.57
C LEU A 427 -10.85 -9.14 5.28
N ASN A 428 -11.21 -7.86 5.14
CA ASN A 428 -11.75 -7.32 3.91
C ASN A 428 -10.63 -7.12 2.88
N ASN A 429 -10.67 -7.86 1.78
CA ASN A 429 -9.61 -7.87 0.78
C ASN A 429 -9.35 -6.48 0.15
N VAL A 430 -10.40 -5.65 -0.02
CA VAL A 430 -10.25 -4.29 -0.58
C VAL A 430 -9.53 -3.39 0.41
N ILE A 431 -9.95 -3.41 1.67
CA ILE A 431 -9.39 -2.60 2.74
C ILE A 431 -7.95 -3.05 3.05
N ALA A 432 -7.72 -4.36 3.21
CA ALA A 432 -6.39 -4.92 3.42
C ALA A 432 -5.44 -4.61 2.25
N GLY A 433 -5.94 -4.69 1.00
CA GLY A 433 -5.20 -4.28 -0.18
C GLY A 433 -4.84 -2.78 -0.16
N ASN A 434 -5.74 -1.90 0.26
CA ASN A 434 -5.45 -0.47 0.39
C ASN A 434 -4.45 -0.20 1.53
N TYR A 435 -4.56 -0.96 2.63
CA TYR A 435 -3.62 -0.89 3.74
C TYR A 435 -2.21 -1.37 3.36
N SER A 436 -2.07 -2.36 2.46
CA SER A 436 -0.75 -2.73 1.93
C SER A 436 -0.06 -1.54 1.25
N GLY A 437 -0.82 -0.66 0.59
CA GLY A 437 -0.30 0.60 0.04
C GLY A 437 0.17 1.60 1.13
N TYR A 438 -0.48 1.62 2.30
CA TYR A 438 0.01 2.36 3.45
C TYR A 438 1.36 1.82 3.95
N LEU A 439 1.47 0.50 4.11
CA LEU A 439 2.73 -0.16 4.53
C LEU A 439 3.89 0.14 3.56
N VAL A 440 3.62 0.12 2.25
CA VAL A 440 4.61 0.49 1.22
C VAL A 440 5.12 1.93 1.41
N ARG A 441 4.23 2.89 1.68
CA ARG A 441 4.61 4.29 1.92
C ARG A 441 5.40 4.49 3.22
N LYS A 442 5.23 3.59 4.18
CA LYS A 442 6.04 3.54 5.42
C LYS A 442 7.32 2.73 5.25
N GLU A 443 7.63 2.29 4.03
CA GLU A 443 8.76 1.41 3.72
C GLU A 443 8.73 0.05 4.45
N GLU A 444 7.55 -0.34 4.95
CA GLU A 444 7.29 -1.65 5.58
C GLU A 444 6.96 -2.70 4.51
N PHE A 445 7.88 -2.88 3.56
CA PHE A 445 7.65 -3.69 2.36
C PHE A 445 7.37 -5.15 2.67
N GLU A 446 8.10 -5.75 3.62
CA GLU A 446 7.93 -7.14 4.02
C GLU A 446 6.53 -7.37 4.59
N ALA A 447 6.05 -6.47 5.46
CA ALA A 447 4.70 -6.55 6.04
C ALA A 447 3.62 -6.39 4.94
N ALA A 448 3.85 -5.51 3.96
CA ALA A 448 2.95 -5.37 2.82
C ALA A 448 2.87 -6.65 1.97
N LEU A 449 4.01 -7.30 1.72
CA LEU A 449 4.08 -8.56 0.96
C LEU A 449 3.44 -9.72 1.71
N GLU A 450 3.69 -9.85 3.03
CA GLU A 450 3.07 -10.86 3.89
C GLU A 450 1.54 -10.70 3.91
N LEU A 451 1.03 -9.47 4.08
CA LEU A 451 -0.40 -9.19 4.03
C LEU A 451 -1.03 -9.58 2.68
N LEU A 452 -0.34 -9.29 1.57
CA LEU A 452 -0.82 -9.66 0.24
C LEU A 452 -0.79 -11.19 0.03
N ASP A 453 0.20 -11.90 0.58
CA ASP A 453 0.25 -13.36 0.58
C ASP A 453 -0.92 -13.97 1.36
N GLU A 454 -1.25 -13.44 2.53
CA GLU A 454 -2.42 -13.85 3.30
C GLU A 454 -3.73 -13.64 2.52
N ILE A 455 -3.86 -12.51 1.79
CA ILE A 455 -5.03 -12.26 0.94
C ILE A 455 -5.09 -13.28 -0.20
N MET A 456 -3.97 -13.54 -0.87
CA MET A 456 -3.89 -14.50 -1.99
C MET A 456 -4.18 -15.94 -1.53
N GLU A 457 -3.74 -16.33 -0.34
CA GLU A 457 -4.04 -17.64 0.24
C GLU A 457 -5.52 -17.79 0.60
N ARG A 458 -6.12 -16.75 1.23
CA ARG A 458 -7.53 -16.74 1.66
C ARG A 458 -8.49 -16.61 0.47
N SER A 459 -8.12 -15.85 -0.55
CA SER A 459 -8.96 -15.49 -1.70
C SER A 459 -8.15 -15.56 -3.00
N PRO A 460 -7.83 -16.76 -3.49
CA PRO A 460 -6.99 -16.94 -4.68
C PRO A 460 -7.61 -16.39 -5.98
N GLU A 461 -8.92 -16.09 -5.97
CA GLU A 461 -9.62 -15.43 -7.08
C GLU A 461 -9.53 -13.89 -7.02
N TYR A 462 -8.98 -13.30 -5.94
CA TYR A 462 -8.90 -11.85 -5.79
C TYR A 462 -7.71 -11.26 -6.56
N LYS A 463 -7.91 -11.00 -7.87
CA LYS A 463 -6.89 -10.52 -8.81
C LYS A 463 -6.08 -9.32 -8.32
N ASN A 464 -6.70 -8.41 -7.54
CA ASN A 464 -6.03 -7.17 -7.10
C ASN A 464 -4.87 -7.42 -6.12
N ALA A 465 -4.88 -8.51 -5.34
CA ALA A 465 -3.75 -8.86 -4.48
C ALA A 465 -2.51 -9.21 -5.31
N PHE A 466 -2.69 -10.00 -6.37
CA PHE A 466 -1.62 -10.33 -7.31
C PHE A 466 -1.06 -9.09 -8.00
N ALA A 467 -1.95 -8.19 -8.46
CA ALA A 467 -1.55 -6.96 -9.14
C ALA A 467 -0.77 -6.03 -8.19
N ARG A 468 -1.20 -5.87 -6.94
CA ARG A 468 -0.50 -5.06 -5.93
C ARG A 468 0.86 -5.65 -5.56
N LYS A 469 0.94 -6.97 -5.33
CA LYS A 469 2.21 -7.65 -5.06
C LYS A 469 3.15 -7.54 -6.25
N SER A 470 2.64 -7.69 -7.47
CA SER A 470 3.40 -7.45 -8.71
C SER A 470 3.99 -6.04 -8.75
N ALA A 471 3.22 -5.02 -8.39
CA ALA A 471 3.71 -3.63 -8.37
C ALA A 471 4.86 -3.44 -7.36
N ILE A 472 4.73 -3.97 -6.15
CA ILE A 472 5.77 -3.87 -5.11
C ILE A 472 7.06 -4.55 -5.58
N LEU A 473 6.99 -5.76 -6.15
CA LEU A 473 8.17 -6.50 -6.59
C LEU A 473 8.84 -5.88 -7.82
N ALA A 474 8.11 -5.14 -8.64
CA ALA A 474 8.68 -4.47 -9.81
C ALA A 474 9.54 -3.25 -9.45
N ASP A 475 9.19 -2.58 -8.38
CA ASP A 475 9.80 -1.31 -7.95
C ASP A 475 10.91 -1.56 -6.89
N PRO A 476 11.77 -0.57 -6.61
CA PRO A 476 12.70 -0.63 -5.48
C PRO A 476 11.97 -0.89 -4.14
N PRO A 477 12.58 -1.66 -3.23
CA PRO A 477 13.99 -2.14 -3.29
C PRO A 477 14.17 -3.47 -4.03
N TYR A 478 13.13 -4.04 -4.65
CA TYR A 478 13.19 -5.41 -5.18
C TYR A 478 13.66 -5.49 -6.64
N GLY A 479 13.08 -4.72 -7.57
CA GLY A 479 13.41 -4.73 -8.99
C GLY A 479 13.25 -6.11 -9.67
N GLN A 480 12.33 -6.94 -9.17
CA GLN A 480 12.09 -8.31 -9.63
C GLN A 480 11.03 -8.32 -10.74
N ILE A 481 11.38 -7.76 -11.91
CA ILE A 481 10.43 -7.60 -13.02
C ILE A 481 9.86 -8.96 -13.50
N GLY A 482 10.69 -10.01 -13.50
CA GLY A 482 10.26 -11.35 -13.89
C GLY A 482 9.23 -11.96 -12.92
N GLU A 483 9.41 -11.82 -11.60
CA GLU A 483 8.45 -12.28 -10.61
C GLU A 483 7.17 -11.40 -10.63
N SER A 484 7.35 -10.10 -10.80
CA SER A 484 6.23 -9.17 -11.03
C SER A 484 5.39 -9.59 -12.24
N PHE A 485 6.04 -9.98 -13.36
CA PHE A 485 5.34 -10.48 -14.53
C PHE A 485 4.51 -11.74 -14.22
N LYS A 486 5.05 -12.71 -13.51
CA LYS A 486 4.33 -13.96 -13.17
C LYS A 486 3.05 -13.66 -12.39
N LEU A 487 3.13 -12.75 -11.41
CA LEU A 487 1.99 -12.36 -10.59
C LEU A 487 0.92 -11.61 -11.40
N ILE A 488 1.32 -10.62 -12.20
CA ILE A 488 0.35 -9.88 -13.01
C ILE A 488 -0.28 -10.75 -14.09
N TYR A 489 0.45 -11.75 -14.59
CA TYR A 489 -0.09 -12.75 -15.53
C TYR A 489 -1.12 -13.67 -14.86
N GLN A 490 -0.91 -14.03 -13.58
CA GLN A 490 -1.92 -14.76 -12.79
C GLN A 490 -3.18 -13.91 -12.60
N ALA A 491 -3.04 -12.61 -12.25
CA ALA A 491 -4.17 -11.69 -12.18
C ALA A 491 -4.92 -11.61 -13.52
N TYR A 492 -4.19 -11.52 -14.64
CA TYR A 492 -4.75 -11.51 -15.98
C TYR A 492 -5.55 -12.80 -16.30
N LYS A 493 -5.08 -13.97 -15.89
CA LYS A 493 -5.83 -15.23 -16.08
C LYS A 493 -7.18 -15.23 -15.36
N LEU A 494 -7.28 -14.52 -14.23
CA LEU A 494 -8.55 -14.38 -13.49
C LEU A 494 -9.54 -13.43 -14.17
N ASP A 495 -9.05 -12.45 -14.95
CA ASP A 495 -9.88 -11.49 -15.67
C ASP A 495 -9.20 -11.06 -16.99
N PRO A 496 -9.29 -11.89 -18.05
CA PRO A 496 -8.55 -11.68 -19.30
C PRO A 496 -9.00 -10.48 -20.12
N GLU A 497 -10.20 -9.96 -19.86
CA GLU A 497 -10.73 -8.79 -20.55
C GLU A 497 -10.46 -7.47 -19.83
N ASN A 498 -9.86 -7.53 -18.63
CA ASN A 498 -9.54 -6.33 -17.87
C ASN A 498 -8.44 -5.50 -18.56
N ARG A 499 -8.80 -4.25 -18.91
CA ARG A 499 -7.91 -3.33 -19.62
C ARG A 499 -6.60 -3.09 -18.90
N GLU A 500 -6.65 -2.86 -17.58
CA GLU A 500 -5.45 -2.54 -16.78
C GLU A 500 -4.52 -3.72 -16.64
N LEU A 501 -5.06 -4.94 -16.49
CA LEU A 501 -4.27 -6.16 -16.43
C LEU A 501 -3.62 -6.45 -17.78
N LEU A 502 -4.35 -6.36 -18.89
CA LEU A 502 -3.80 -6.47 -20.25
C LEU A 502 -2.66 -5.47 -20.48
N PHE A 503 -2.89 -4.21 -20.11
CA PHE A 503 -1.88 -3.17 -20.21
C PHE A 503 -0.65 -3.51 -19.36
N THR A 504 -0.82 -3.89 -18.09
CA THR A 504 0.29 -4.13 -17.18
C THR A 504 1.09 -5.37 -17.58
N VAL A 505 0.45 -6.47 -18.02
CA VAL A 505 1.17 -7.65 -18.55
C VAL A 505 2.03 -7.27 -19.75
N GLY A 506 1.46 -6.53 -20.71
CA GLY A 506 2.22 -6.05 -21.86
C GLY A 506 3.34 -5.09 -21.50
N ASP A 507 3.17 -4.30 -20.43
CA ASP A 507 4.19 -3.39 -19.92
C ASP A 507 5.36 -4.14 -19.27
N ARG A 508 5.08 -5.10 -18.40
CA ARG A 508 6.10 -5.98 -17.82
C ARG A 508 6.85 -6.79 -18.88
N ALA A 509 6.15 -7.26 -19.93
CA ALA A 509 6.79 -7.92 -21.06
C ALA A 509 7.76 -6.97 -21.79
N LYS A 510 7.35 -5.73 -22.05
CA LYS A 510 8.19 -4.69 -22.65
C LYS A 510 9.42 -4.36 -21.79
N GLU A 511 9.24 -4.24 -20.48
CA GLU A 511 10.33 -4.00 -19.52
C GLU A 511 11.36 -5.14 -19.49
N LEU A 512 10.95 -6.35 -19.77
CA LEU A 512 11.83 -7.53 -19.95
C LEU A 512 12.42 -7.68 -21.37
N ASP A 513 12.26 -6.67 -22.22
CA ASP A 513 12.65 -6.75 -23.64
C ASP A 513 11.96 -7.92 -24.38
N PHE A 514 10.71 -8.22 -23.98
CA PHE A 514 9.90 -9.29 -24.52
C PHE A 514 8.79 -8.73 -25.45
N PHE A 515 9.24 -8.12 -26.54
CA PHE A 515 8.38 -7.36 -27.45
C PHE A 515 7.29 -8.20 -28.14
N THR A 516 7.55 -9.45 -28.45
CA THR A 516 6.56 -10.33 -29.11
C THR A 516 5.33 -10.54 -28.23
N LEU A 517 5.53 -10.74 -26.92
CA LEU A 517 4.42 -10.86 -25.97
C LEU A 517 3.76 -9.50 -25.72
N SER A 518 4.52 -8.42 -25.60
CA SER A 518 3.96 -7.06 -25.46
C SER A 518 3.09 -6.70 -26.67
N GLU A 519 3.52 -7.03 -27.89
CA GLU A 519 2.74 -6.85 -29.12
C GLU A 519 1.44 -7.68 -29.11
N TYR A 520 1.50 -8.92 -28.64
CA TYR A 520 0.30 -9.76 -28.50
C TYR A 520 -0.72 -9.12 -27.55
N MET A 521 -0.29 -8.67 -26.36
CA MET A 521 -1.18 -8.01 -25.39
C MET A 521 -1.74 -6.69 -25.94
N THR A 522 -0.96 -5.97 -26.74
CA THR A 522 -1.42 -4.74 -27.38
C THR A 522 -2.53 -5.01 -28.42
N LYS A 523 -2.41 -6.11 -29.20
CA LYS A 523 -3.46 -6.52 -30.14
C LYS A 523 -4.76 -6.90 -29.41
N GLU A 524 -4.67 -7.53 -28.25
CA GLU A 524 -5.86 -7.79 -27.43
C GLU A 524 -6.48 -6.50 -26.88
N LEU A 525 -5.66 -5.53 -26.45
CA LEU A 525 -6.15 -4.19 -26.08
C LEU A 525 -6.85 -3.49 -27.26
N GLU A 526 -6.28 -3.54 -28.46
CA GLU A 526 -6.89 -2.97 -29.67
C GLU A 526 -8.21 -3.64 -30.05
N ARG A 527 -8.30 -4.95 -29.84
CA ARG A 527 -9.52 -5.70 -30.09
C ARG A 527 -10.65 -5.29 -29.15
N LEU A 528 -10.33 -5.09 -27.85
CA LEU A 528 -11.33 -4.82 -26.82
C LEU A 528 -11.56 -3.32 -26.61
N TYR A 529 -10.52 -2.50 -26.73
CA TYR A 529 -10.52 -1.07 -26.38
C TYR A 529 -9.81 -0.22 -27.43
N PRO A 530 -10.24 -0.23 -28.72
CA PRO A 530 -9.48 0.33 -29.85
C PRO A 530 -9.20 1.84 -29.77
N GLU A 531 -10.13 2.61 -29.21
CA GLU A 531 -10.03 4.07 -29.12
C GLU A 531 -9.57 4.57 -27.76
N ASN A 532 -9.26 3.66 -26.83
CA ASN A 532 -8.83 4.04 -25.49
C ASN A 532 -7.40 4.61 -25.51
N THR A 533 -7.18 5.71 -24.78
CA THR A 533 -5.87 6.38 -24.69
C THR A 533 -4.75 5.41 -24.31
N THR A 534 -4.98 4.55 -23.33
CA THR A 534 -4.00 3.55 -22.87
C THR A 534 -3.59 2.60 -24.00
N THR A 535 -4.53 2.20 -24.86
CA THR A 535 -4.27 1.36 -26.05
C THR A 535 -3.42 2.11 -27.08
N LEU A 536 -3.80 3.36 -27.37
CA LEU A 536 -3.07 4.20 -28.31
C LEU A 536 -1.65 4.52 -27.82
N ASP A 537 -1.47 4.84 -26.52
CA ASP A 537 -0.15 5.05 -25.89
C ASP A 537 0.75 3.83 -26.04
N ARG A 538 0.21 2.64 -25.79
CA ARG A 538 0.97 1.39 -25.94
C ARG A 538 1.37 1.19 -27.40
N ARG A 539 0.45 1.36 -28.33
CA ARG A 539 0.74 1.21 -29.77
C ARG A 539 1.77 2.23 -30.24
N PHE A 540 1.68 3.49 -29.80
CA PHE A 540 2.68 4.51 -30.08
C PHE A 540 4.07 4.07 -29.60
N SER A 541 4.16 3.64 -28.33
CA SER A 541 5.42 3.21 -27.72
C SER A 541 6.06 2.05 -28.49
N LEU A 542 5.29 1.01 -28.84
CA LEU A 542 5.81 -0.13 -29.59
C LEU A 542 6.26 0.24 -31.01
N ASN A 543 5.47 1.03 -31.72
CA ASN A 543 5.84 1.50 -33.06
C ASN A 543 7.14 2.33 -33.03
N LEU A 544 7.28 3.19 -32.03
CA LEU A 544 8.49 4.01 -31.88
C LEU A 544 9.73 3.15 -31.57
N MET A 545 9.60 2.18 -30.64
CA MET A 545 10.70 1.26 -30.29
C MET A 545 11.08 0.31 -31.44
N SER A 546 10.12 -0.03 -32.29
CA SER A 546 10.35 -0.88 -33.49
C SER A 546 10.86 -0.07 -34.70
N GLY A 547 11.00 1.27 -34.58
CA GLY A 547 11.41 2.15 -35.68
C GLY A 547 10.33 2.38 -36.72
N GLU A 548 9.07 2.04 -36.45
CA GLU A 548 7.93 2.26 -37.34
C GLU A 548 7.40 3.70 -37.20
N PHE A 549 8.23 4.67 -37.53
CA PHE A 549 8.00 6.10 -37.25
C PHE A 549 6.73 6.67 -37.89
N GLU A 550 6.39 6.25 -39.11
CA GLU A 550 5.16 6.70 -39.80
C GLU A 550 3.90 6.26 -39.06
N LYS A 551 3.91 5.04 -38.53
CA LYS A 551 2.78 4.52 -37.73
C LYS A 551 2.72 5.22 -36.37
N ALA A 552 3.87 5.48 -35.75
CA ALA A 552 3.93 6.22 -34.47
C ALA A 552 3.40 7.65 -34.67
N GLU A 553 3.74 8.32 -35.79
CA GLU A 553 3.25 9.67 -36.10
C GLU A 553 1.74 9.70 -36.28
N ALA A 554 1.18 8.72 -36.97
CA ALA A 554 -0.27 8.63 -37.16
C ALA A 554 -1.02 8.52 -35.82
N ILE A 555 -0.50 7.71 -34.89
CA ILE A 555 -1.07 7.60 -33.53
C ILE A 555 -0.88 8.91 -32.75
N ALA A 556 0.28 9.55 -32.84
CA ALA A 556 0.53 10.84 -32.18
C ALA A 556 -0.43 11.93 -32.64
N LEU A 557 -0.76 11.97 -33.95
CA LEU A 557 -1.76 12.88 -34.52
C LEU A 557 -3.17 12.58 -33.99
N GLN A 558 -3.56 11.31 -33.94
CA GLN A 558 -4.85 10.89 -33.36
C GLN A 558 -4.98 11.30 -31.90
N LEU A 559 -3.91 11.09 -31.10
CA LEU A 559 -3.88 11.47 -29.69
C LEU A 559 -3.94 12.99 -29.50
N LYS A 560 -3.30 13.75 -30.41
CA LYS A 560 -3.39 15.21 -30.43
C LYS A 560 -4.81 15.71 -30.72
N GLU A 561 -5.49 15.10 -31.68
CA GLU A 561 -6.86 15.47 -32.04
C GLU A 561 -7.85 15.16 -30.91
N ASN A 562 -7.70 14.02 -30.26
CA ASN A 562 -8.62 13.57 -29.23
C ASN A 562 -8.42 14.27 -27.87
N TYR A 563 -7.18 14.58 -27.51
CA TYR A 563 -6.83 15.02 -26.13
C TYR A 563 -6.12 16.36 -26.05
N GLY A 564 -5.49 16.83 -27.13
CA GLY A 564 -4.84 18.16 -27.22
C GLY A 564 -3.75 18.42 -26.16
N GLY A 565 -3.37 19.71 -26.05
CA GLY A 565 -2.58 20.23 -24.92
C GLY A 565 -1.17 19.65 -24.74
N GLU A 566 -0.71 19.67 -23.49
CA GLU A 566 0.65 19.30 -23.07
C GLU A 566 1.03 17.84 -23.40
N ARG A 567 0.09 16.91 -23.46
CA ARG A 567 0.37 15.52 -23.86
C ARG A 567 1.02 15.42 -25.24
N THR A 568 0.76 16.39 -26.11
CA THR A 568 1.38 16.52 -27.43
C THR A 568 2.90 16.62 -27.34
N ILE A 569 3.43 17.26 -26.28
CA ILE A 569 4.88 17.38 -26.06
C ILE A 569 5.53 16.00 -26.02
N PHE A 570 4.99 15.08 -25.21
CA PHE A 570 5.58 13.75 -25.04
C PHE A 570 5.72 13.02 -26.36
N TYR A 571 4.63 12.91 -27.14
CA TYR A 571 4.62 12.11 -28.37
C TYR A 571 5.49 12.69 -29.48
N PHE A 572 5.33 13.98 -29.78
CA PHE A 572 6.07 14.60 -30.89
C PHE A 572 7.53 14.85 -30.55
N ARG A 573 7.84 15.16 -29.30
CA ARG A 573 9.22 15.24 -28.83
C ARG A 573 9.90 13.88 -28.96
N ALA A 574 9.32 12.80 -28.42
CA ALA A 574 9.93 11.46 -28.48
C ALA A 574 10.12 10.98 -29.92
N LEU A 575 9.09 11.14 -30.76
CA LEU A 575 9.13 10.77 -32.18
C LEU A 575 10.24 11.49 -32.95
N ASN A 576 10.33 12.80 -32.81
CA ASN A 576 11.29 13.61 -33.54
C ASN A 576 12.70 13.46 -32.98
N TYR A 577 12.86 13.39 -31.65
CA TYR A 577 14.17 13.15 -31.04
C TYR A 577 14.79 11.83 -31.50
N THR A 578 14.01 10.75 -31.51
CA THR A 578 14.48 9.43 -31.95
C THR A 578 14.93 9.41 -33.40
N GLN A 579 14.35 10.29 -34.26
CA GLN A 579 14.73 10.46 -35.62
C GLN A 579 15.90 11.48 -35.87
N GLY A 580 16.42 12.09 -34.77
CA GLY A 580 17.44 13.14 -34.86
C GLY A 580 16.92 14.50 -35.37
N LYS A 581 15.60 14.69 -35.41
CA LYS A 581 14.92 15.93 -35.80
C LYS A 581 14.78 16.85 -34.58
N TYR A 582 15.90 17.35 -34.06
CA TYR A 582 15.95 18.05 -32.77
C TYR A 582 15.16 19.35 -32.72
N LYS A 583 15.08 20.08 -33.86
CA LYS A 583 14.29 21.30 -33.94
C LYS A 583 12.80 21.03 -33.84
N GLU A 584 12.33 19.99 -34.53
CA GLU A 584 10.94 19.53 -34.49
C GLU A 584 10.59 18.89 -33.12
N ALA A 585 11.58 18.31 -32.45
CA ALA A 585 11.41 17.78 -31.09
C ALA A 585 11.27 18.91 -30.05
N LEU A 586 11.92 20.05 -30.25
CA LEU A 586 11.85 21.22 -29.37
C LEU A 586 10.53 22.00 -29.56
N ALA A 587 10.00 22.07 -30.77
CA ALA A 587 8.84 22.88 -31.10
C ALA A 587 7.62 22.75 -30.18
N PRO A 588 7.17 21.55 -29.80
CA PRO A 588 6.04 21.43 -28.87
C PRO A 588 6.39 21.93 -27.45
N ILE A 589 7.65 21.87 -27.02
CA ILE A 589 8.06 22.45 -25.73
C ILE A 589 8.04 23.98 -25.81
N GLU A 590 8.50 24.56 -26.91
CA GLU A 590 8.45 26.02 -27.15
C GLU A 590 7.00 26.54 -27.20
N GLU A 591 6.05 25.72 -27.71
CA GLU A 591 4.64 26.07 -27.82
C GLU A 591 3.93 26.03 -26.45
N PHE A 592 4.15 25.00 -25.67
CA PHE A 592 3.39 24.75 -24.42
C PHE A 592 4.11 25.19 -23.15
N GLU A 593 5.47 25.28 -23.17
CA GLU A 593 6.31 25.66 -22.04
C GLU A 593 7.24 26.82 -22.37
N PRO A 594 6.72 27.98 -22.85
CA PRO A 594 7.52 29.10 -23.30
C PRO A 594 8.39 29.74 -22.21
N GLU A 595 8.08 29.46 -20.94
CA GLU A 595 8.83 29.95 -19.79
C GLU A 595 10.24 29.37 -19.72
N LEU A 596 10.46 28.16 -20.23
CA LEU A 596 11.77 27.53 -20.35
C LEU A 596 12.66 28.23 -21.40
N MET A 597 12.06 29.00 -22.33
CA MET A 597 12.75 29.74 -23.39
C MET A 597 13.13 31.18 -23.00
N GLN A 598 12.74 31.62 -21.81
CA GLN A 598 13.05 32.98 -21.30
C GLN A 598 14.52 33.10 -20.92
N ASN A 599 14.99 34.34 -20.78
CA ASN A 599 16.34 34.63 -20.31
C ASN A 599 16.30 35.66 -19.15
N PRO A 600 16.48 35.21 -17.88
CA PRO A 600 16.70 33.81 -17.45
C PRO A 600 15.46 32.94 -17.58
N PRO A 601 15.61 31.60 -17.75
CA PRO A 601 14.49 30.67 -17.80
C PRO A 601 13.75 30.58 -16.45
N VAL A 602 12.43 30.37 -16.51
CA VAL A 602 11.58 30.27 -15.32
C VAL A 602 11.12 28.83 -15.17
N LEU A 603 11.48 28.22 -14.03
CA LEU A 603 11.08 26.86 -13.64
C LEU A 603 9.94 26.89 -12.64
N ASN A 604 9.03 25.95 -12.79
CA ASN A 604 7.88 25.73 -11.93
C ASN A 604 7.48 24.24 -11.95
N PRO A 605 6.57 23.77 -11.05
CA PRO A 605 6.18 22.36 -11.01
C PRO A 605 5.55 21.81 -12.30
N SER A 606 4.97 22.64 -13.19
CA SER A 606 4.37 22.17 -14.44
C SER A 606 5.42 21.92 -15.53
N ASN A 607 6.51 22.69 -15.57
CA ASN A 607 7.52 22.60 -16.62
C ASN A 607 8.83 21.90 -16.22
N GLU A 608 9.05 21.61 -14.94
CA GLU A 608 10.28 20.96 -14.45
C GLU A 608 10.59 19.64 -15.18
N GLY A 609 9.56 18.85 -15.50
CA GLY A 609 9.69 17.58 -16.22
C GLY A 609 10.26 17.73 -17.64
N TRP A 610 10.15 18.91 -18.25
CA TRP A 610 10.64 19.19 -19.59
C TRP A 610 12.00 19.91 -19.61
N ALA A 611 12.41 20.50 -18.49
CA ALA A 611 13.63 21.31 -18.43
C ALA A 611 14.88 20.53 -18.81
N GLY A 612 15.11 19.34 -18.23
CA GLY A 612 16.25 18.49 -18.57
C GLY A 612 16.30 18.10 -20.04
N THR A 613 15.15 17.72 -20.60
CA THR A 613 15.00 17.44 -22.04
C THR A 613 15.35 18.66 -22.90
N THR A 614 14.89 19.83 -22.50
CA THR A 614 15.15 21.09 -23.23
C THR A 614 16.65 21.43 -23.26
N VAL A 615 17.35 21.22 -22.13
CA VAL A 615 18.82 21.39 -22.09
C VAL A 615 19.53 20.53 -23.14
N VAL A 616 19.16 19.23 -23.20
CA VAL A 616 19.77 18.31 -24.17
C VAL A 616 19.46 18.74 -25.61
N LEU A 617 18.21 19.14 -25.90
CA LEU A 617 17.81 19.62 -27.23
C LEU A 617 18.55 20.91 -27.62
N PHE A 618 18.74 21.87 -26.72
CA PHE A 618 19.53 23.05 -26.96
C PHE A 618 20.97 22.71 -27.35
N ARG A 619 21.62 21.76 -26.67
CA ARG A 619 22.97 21.29 -27.00
C ARG A 619 23.04 20.63 -28.36
N GLU A 620 22.10 19.74 -28.69
CA GLU A 620 22.04 19.09 -30.01
C GLU A 620 21.83 20.12 -31.15
N LEU A 621 21.22 21.28 -30.85
CA LEU A 621 21.02 22.39 -31.78
C LEU A 621 22.17 23.40 -31.76
N GLY A 622 23.21 23.20 -30.93
CA GLY A 622 24.35 24.13 -30.81
C GLY A 622 24.04 25.41 -30.01
N ARG A 623 22.89 25.46 -29.28
CA ARG A 623 22.47 26.58 -28.42
C ARG A 623 23.09 26.43 -27.01
N ASN A 624 24.43 26.35 -26.94
CA ASN A 624 25.16 25.95 -25.73
C ASN A 624 24.98 26.93 -24.56
N GLU A 625 25.01 28.26 -24.82
CA GLU A 625 24.84 29.28 -23.77
C GLU A 625 23.45 29.17 -23.10
N GLU A 626 22.40 28.91 -23.88
CA GLU A 626 21.05 28.73 -23.38
C GLU A 626 20.92 27.39 -22.62
N ALA A 627 21.57 26.35 -23.12
CA ALA A 627 21.61 25.05 -22.46
C ALA A 627 22.27 25.13 -21.09
N ASP A 628 23.42 25.80 -20.99
CA ASP A 628 24.19 25.92 -19.74
C ASP A 628 23.43 26.77 -18.72
N LEU A 629 22.79 27.86 -19.13
CA LEU A 629 21.95 28.68 -18.24
C LEU A 629 20.73 27.91 -17.72
N LEU A 630 20.04 27.18 -18.61
CA LEU A 630 18.88 26.38 -18.20
C LEU A 630 19.30 25.22 -17.29
N ALA A 631 20.43 24.55 -17.56
CA ALA A 631 20.98 23.48 -16.73
C ALA A 631 21.30 23.98 -15.32
N GLU A 632 21.97 25.16 -15.20
CA GLU A 632 22.25 25.78 -13.91
C GLU A 632 20.96 26.03 -13.10
N LYS A 633 19.96 26.66 -13.72
CA LYS A 633 18.68 26.97 -13.08
C LYS A 633 17.89 25.72 -12.75
N TYR A 634 17.95 24.69 -13.57
CA TYR A 634 17.28 23.41 -13.30
C TYR A 634 17.90 22.67 -12.12
N CYS A 635 19.23 22.62 -12.03
CA CYS A 635 19.91 22.04 -10.87
C CYS A 635 19.60 22.82 -9.59
N GLU A 636 19.65 24.17 -9.63
CA GLU A 636 19.28 25.03 -8.50
C GLU A 636 17.82 24.78 -8.03
N TYR A 637 16.89 24.59 -8.98
CA TYR A 637 15.50 24.27 -8.69
C TYR A 637 15.35 22.91 -8.01
N LEU A 638 16.02 21.85 -8.53
CA LEU A 638 15.98 20.50 -7.98
C LEU A 638 16.63 20.39 -6.59
N GLU A 639 17.71 21.15 -6.32
CA GLU A 639 18.37 21.22 -5.02
C GLU A 639 17.48 21.88 -3.94
N ASN A 640 16.66 22.85 -4.35
CA ASN A 640 15.76 23.58 -3.45
C ASN A 640 14.36 22.94 -3.34
N LYS A 641 14.09 21.89 -4.11
CA LYS A 641 12.81 21.20 -4.09
C LYS A 641 12.68 20.38 -2.81
N GLU A 642 11.66 20.68 -2.01
CA GLU A 642 11.34 19.85 -0.83
C GLU A 642 11.01 18.42 -1.28
N VAL A 643 11.79 17.47 -0.79
CA VAL A 643 11.54 16.04 -0.95
C VAL A 643 10.76 15.58 0.27
N GLY A 644 9.59 14.96 0.05
CA GLY A 644 8.76 14.44 1.14
C GLY A 644 9.49 13.39 1.99
N GLU A 645 9.19 13.33 3.29
CA GLU A 645 9.71 12.28 4.17
C GLU A 645 9.38 10.89 3.59
N GLY A 646 10.40 10.01 3.48
CA GLY A 646 10.24 8.63 3.00
C GLY A 646 10.53 8.39 1.50
N LEU A 647 10.92 9.43 0.74
CA LEU A 647 11.23 9.30 -0.69
C LEU A 647 12.75 9.35 -0.95
N ARG A 648 13.49 8.44 -0.32
CA ARG A 648 14.97 8.32 -0.45
C ARG A 648 15.49 8.31 -1.90
N LEU A 649 14.71 7.80 -2.84
CA LEU A 649 15.08 7.74 -4.24
C LEU A 649 14.91 9.08 -4.97
N ASP A 650 14.03 9.97 -4.51
CA ASP A 650 13.76 11.26 -5.17
C ASP A 650 15.01 12.14 -5.15
N GLU A 651 15.78 12.15 -4.06
CA GLU A 651 17.07 12.86 -4.02
C GLU A 651 18.05 12.31 -5.05
N LYS A 652 18.12 10.97 -5.21
CA LYS A 652 18.97 10.33 -6.21
C LYS A 652 18.51 10.64 -7.64
N PHE A 653 17.18 10.71 -7.87
CA PHE A 653 16.63 11.10 -9.17
C PHE A 653 16.88 12.57 -9.50
N ASN A 654 16.73 13.47 -8.53
CA ASN A 654 17.05 14.87 -8.71
C ASN A 654 18.55 15.04 -9.05
N LYS A 655 19.42 14.34 -8.30
CA LYS A 655 20.85 14.31 -8.60
C LYS A 655 21.15 13.73 -9.99
N PHE A 656 20.50 12.63 -10.37
CA PHE A 656 20.64 12.00 -11.68
C PHE A 656 20.24 12.96 -12.80
N SER A 657 19.09 13.63 -12.66
CA SER A 657 18.59 14.60 -13.62
C SER A 657 19.55 15.78 -13.81
N CYS A 658 20.12 16.28 -12.70
CA CYS A 658 21.12 17.35 -12.76
C CYS A 658 22.44 16.88 -13.40
N LEU A 659 22.97 15.71 -13.04
CA LEU A 659 24.20 15.16 -13.63
C LEU A 659 24.05 14.93 -15.15
N LEU A 660 22.87 14.47 -15.58
CA LEU A 660 22.57 14.21 -16.99
C LEU A 660 22.65 15.50 -17.82
N VAL A 661 22.22 16.64 -17.28
CA VAL A 661 22.25 17.94 -17.96
C VAL A 661 23.56 18.70 -17.74
N SER A 662 24.38 18.34 -16.77
CA SER A 662 25.65 19.01 -16.46
C SER A 662 26.87 18.47 -17.23
N ASN A 663 26.68 17.54 -18.17
CA ASN A 663 27.73 16.84 -18.93
C ASN A 663 28.79 16.13 -18.04
N ASN A 664 28.42 15.73 -16.84
CA ASN A 664 29.30 14.97 -15.96
C ASN A 664 29.14 13.47 -16.23
N THR A 665 29.77 13.01 -17.32
CA THR A 665 29.61 11.64 -17.84
C THR A 665 29.97 10.58 -16.80
N ASP A 666 31.10 10.73 -16.09
CA ASP A 666 31.60 9.70 -15.16
C ASP A 666 30.67 9.54 -13.98
N GLU A 667 30.26 10.61 -13.30
CA GLU A 667 29.34 10.56 -12.18
C GLU A 667 27.93 10.11 -12.61
N THR A 668 27.49 10.49 -13.82
CA THR A 668 26.20 10.00 -14.37
C THR A 668 26.20 8.49 -14.54
N ILE A 669 27.29 7.93 -15.08
CA ILE A 669 27.47 6.49 -15.28
C ILE A 669 27.50 5.74 -13.95
N GLU A 670 28.25 6.26 -12.97
CA GLU A 670 28.33 5.70 -11.61
C GLU A 670 26.97 5.67 -10.93
N LEU A 671 26.17 6.74 -11.07
CA LEU A 671 24.83 6.82 -10.50
C LEU A 671 23.82 5.94 -11.25
N ILE A 672 23.94 5.75 -12.56
CA ILE A 672 23.13 4.76 -13.31
C ILE A 672 23.40 3.34 -12.77
N GLU A 673 24.66 2.98 -12.57
CA GLU A 673 25.05 1.66 -12.06
C GLU A 673 24.50 1.46 -10.62
N ASP A 674 24.59 2.49 -9.77
CA ASP A 674 24.03 2.47 -8.41
C ASP A 674 22.50 2.31 -8.41
N LEU A 675 21.78 3.14 -9.16
CA LEU A 675 20.32 3.09 -9.25
C LEU A 675 19.82 1.73 -9.76
N TYR A 676 20.46 1.16 -10.78
CA TYR A 676 20.00 -0.09 -11.37
C TYR A 676 20.35 -1.31 -10.53
N PHE A 677 21.62 -1.43 -10.10
CA PHE A 677 22.13 -2.67 -9.47
C PHE A 677 22.07 -2.66 -7.93
N ASN A 678 22.20 -1.50 -7.31
CA ASN A 678 22.19 -1.39 -5.85
C ASN A 678 20.80 -1.00 -5.33
N GLU A 679 20.14 -0.01 -5.95
CA GLU A 679 18.79 0.41 -5.56
C GLU A 679 17.68 -0.40 -6.25
N ASN A 680 18.04 -1.29 -7.17
CA ASN A 680 17.10 -2.14 -7.92
C ASN A 680 16.02 -1.36 -8.69
N TRP A 681 16.33 -0.14 -9.14
CA TRP A 681 15.45 0.61 -10.03
C TRP A 681 15.56 0.07 -11.46
N LYS A 682 14.80 -1.00 -11.75
CA LYS A 682 14.91 -1.77 -13.00
C LYS A 682 13.80 -1.51 -14.01
N ARG A 683 12.71 -0.91 -13.58
CA ARG A 683 11.56 -0.60 -14.45
C ARG A 683 11.92 0.42 -15.53
N ARG A 684 11.29 0.26 -16.71
CA ARG A 684 11.32 1.20 -17.85
C ARG A 684 12.70 1.48 -18.44
N TRP A 685 13.71 0.69 -18.14
CA TRP A 685 15.05 0.91 -18.70
C TRP A 685 15.12 0.76 -20.23
N PRO A 686 14.56 -0.31 -20.87
CA PRO A 686 14.56 -0.41 -22.32
C PRO A 686 13.85 0.79 -22.99
N GLU A 687 12.73 1.19 -22.42
CA GLU A 687 11.95 2.35 -22.87
C GLU A 687 12.71 3.66 -22.62
N GLY A 688 13.28 3.83 -21.44
CA GLY A 688 14.06 5.00 -21.08
C GLY A 688 15.26 5.23 -21.97
N LEU A 689 15.93 4.18 -22.43
CA LEU A 689 17.04 4.29 -23.38
C LEU A 689 16.61 4.81 -24.76
N VAL A 690 15.35 4.60 -25.16
CA VAL A 690 14.78 5.06 -26.42
C VAL A 690 14.12 6.44 -26.28
N PHE A 691 13.28 6.63 -25.27
CA PHE A 691 12.43 7.82 -25.12
C PHE A 691 13.09 8.99 -24.38
N ASN A 692 14.00 8.70 -23.44
CA ASN A 692 14.65 9.77 -22.70
C ASN A 692 15.70 10.46 -23.56
N THR A 693 15.78 11.77 -23.41
CA THR A 693 16.77 12.61 -24.04
C THR A 693 18.13 12.41 -23.35
N ILE A 694 18.81 11.32 -23.70
CA ILE A 694 20.16 11.04 -23.21
C ILE A 694 21.15 11.77 -24.13
N PRO A 695 22.09 12.57 -23.58
CA PRO A 695 23.09 13.28 -24.38
C PRO A 695 23.84 12.35 -25.35
N THR A 696 24.03 12.80 -26.58
CA THR A 696 24.65 11.99 -27.65
C THR A 696 26.07 11.54 -27.28
N ASP A 697 26.84 12.37 -26.58
CA ASP A 697 28.20 12.02 -26.17
C ASP A 697 28.19 10.90 -25.08
N LEU A 698 27.23 10.93 -24.14
CA LEU A 698 27.04 9.86 -23.18
C LEU A 698 26.68 8.55 -23.89
N LYS A 699 25.73 8.56 -24.84
CA LYS A 699 25.37 7.38 -25.64
C LYS A 699 26.54 6.76 -26.40
N LYS A 700 27.51 7.57 -26.84
CA LYS A 700 28.68 7.08 -27.58
C LYS A 700 29.78 6.53 -26.70
N SER A 701 29.81 6.84 -25.40
CA SER A 701 30.86 6.36 -24.50
C SER A 701 30.86 4.83 -24.38
N GLU A 702 32.05 4.22 -24.28
CA GLU A 702 32.16 2.76 -24.11
C GLU A 702 31.67 2.31 -22.73
N GLU A 703 31.83 3.14 -21.72
CA GLU A 703 31.37 2.91 -20.37
C GLU A 703 29.84 2.79 -20.32
N PHE A 704 29.11 3.72 -20.96
CA PHE A 704 27.67 3.67 -21.05
C PHE A 704 27.19 2.43 -21.83
N LYS A 705 27.82 2.10 -22.96
CA LYS A 705 27.49 0.90 -23.72
C LYS A 705 27.69 -0.39 -22.89
N ASN A 706 28.73 -0.42 -22.05
CA ASN A 706 29.00 -1.55 -21.16
C ASN A 706 27.91 -1.68 -20.08
N ILE A 707 27.43 -0.59 -19.50
CA ILE A 707 26.32 -0.63 -18.54
C ILE A 707 25.04 -1.09 -19.24
N VAL A 708 24.69 -0.52 -20.38
CA VAL A 708 23.53 -0.94 -21.17
C VAL A 708 23.58 -2.45 -21.45
N LYS A 709 24.75 -3.00 -21.78
CA LYS A 709 24.94 -4.45 -21.98
C LYS A 709 24.67 -5.25 -20.71
N LYS A 710 25.15 -4.78 -19.54
CA LYS A 710 24.88 -5.42 -18.24
C LYS A 710 23.37 -5.39 -17.90
N VAL A 711 22.71 -4.26 -18.13
CA VAL A 711 21.26 -4.07 -17.92
C VAL A 711 20.46 -5.08 -18.76
N TYR A 712 20.74 -5.17 -20.08
CA TYR A 712 20.06 -6.13 -20.93
C TYR A 712 20.35 -7.58 -20.56
N ALA A 713 21.56 -7.89 -20.09
CA ALA A 713 21.88 -9.25 -19.62
C ALA A 713 21.04 -9.65 -18.40
N ASP A 714 20.82 -8.75 -17.44
CA ASP A 714 19.95 -8.98 -16.29
C ASP A 714 18.48 -9.14 -16.72
N LEU A 715 17.96 -8.25 -17.55
CA LEU A 715 16.59 -8.31 -18.05
C LEU A 715 16.33 -9.59 -18.86
N HIS A 716 17.28 -10.03 -19.69
CA HIS A 716 17.17 -11.27 -20.47
C HIS A 716 17.19 -12.52 -19.58
N ALA A 717 17.95 -12.49 -18.47
CA ALA A 717 17.92 -13.57 -17.48
C ALA A 717 16.54 -13.67 -16.82
N GLN A 718 15.96 -12.53 -16.41
CA GLN A 718 14.60 -12.50 -15.85
C GLN A 718 13.55 -12.94 -16.90
N ARG A 719 13.68 -12.52 -18.16
CA ARG A 719 12.83 -12.97 -19.27
C ARG A 719 12.89 -14.47 -19.46
N ALA A 720 14.08 -15.07 -19.41
CA ALA A 720 14.23 -16.52 -19.54
C ALA A 720 13.43 -17.27 -18.47
N ASN A 721 13.46 -16.82 -17.22
CA ASN A 721 12.65 -17.39 -16.13
C ASN A 721 11.14 -17.25 -16.39
N VAL A 722 10.70 -16.15 -16.99
CA VAL A 722 9.30 -15.96 -17.39
C VAL A 722 8.89 -16.93 -18.49
N ILE A 723 9.75 -17.14 -19.49
CA ILE A 723 9.49 -18.10 -20.57
C ILE A 723 9.38 -19.53 -20.02
N GLU A 724 10.26 -19.93 -19.11
CA GLU A 724 10.18 -21.24 -18.43
C GLU A 724 8.87 -21.38 -17.64
N TYR A 725 8.48 -20.35 -16.90
CA TYR A 725 7.20 -20.32 -16.17
C TYR A 725 6.01 -20.51 -17.13
N LEU A 726 5.91 -19.72 -18.21
CA LEU A 726 4.82 -19.82 -19.18
C LEU A 726 4.75 -21.20 -19.86
N LYS A 727 5.90 -21.83 -20.12
CA LYS A 727 5.98 -23.20 -20.64
C LYS A 727 5.50 -24.24 -19.61
N ALA A 728 5.89 -24.08 -18.35
CA ALA A 728 5.49 -24.97 -17.27
C ALA A 728 3.98 -24.93 -17.00
N GLU A 729 3.37 -23.73 -17.10
CA GLU A 729 1.92 -23.51 -16.97
C GLU A 729 1.13 -23.95 -18.22
N GLY A 730 1.79 -24.33 -19.32
CA GLY A 730 1.13 -24.65 -20.58
C GLY A 730 0.58 -23.43 -21.35
N GLU A 731 0.99 -22.23 -20.96
CA GLU A 731 0.51 -20.95 -21.50
C GLU A 731 1.38 -20.43 -22.68
N TRP A 732 2.51 -21.09 -22.95
CA TRP A 732 3.44 -20.65 -23.99
C TRP A 732 2.82 -20.76 -25.38
N LYS A 733 2.93 -19.68 -26.18
CA LYS A 733 2.52 -19.66 -27.58
C LYS A 733 3.74 -19.52 -28.49
N GLU A 734 3.78 -20.27 -29.60
CA GLU A 734 4.89 -20.22 -30.57
C GLU A 734 5.08 -18.83 -31.19
N GLU A 735 3.98 -18.06 -31.32
CA GLU A 735 4.02 -16.68 -31.81
C GLU A 735 4.75 -15.69 -30.89
N TRP A 736 5.01 -16.07 -29.63
CA TRP A 736 5.80 -15.32 -28.66
C TRP A 736 7.29 -15.62 -28.75
N GLU A 737 7.70 -16.50 -29.66
CA GLU A 737 9.12 -16.81 -29.81
C GLU A 737 9.93 -15.58 -30.17
N VAL A 738 10.94 -15.31 -29.35
CA VAL A 738 11.81 -14.13 -29.53
C VAL A 738 12.67 -14.38 -30.75
N ARG A 739 12.43 -13.66 -31.83
CA ARG A 739 13.34 -13.63 -32.98
C ARG A 739 14.54 -12.80 -32.58
N ASN A 740 15.72 -13.44 -32.50
CA ASN A 740 17.01 -12.81 -32.26
C ASN A 740 17.37 -11.84 -33.39
#